data_d1f6b648340c53a8c63a933c7c44d4da
#
_entry.id   d1f6b648340c53a8c63a933c7c44d4da
#
_cell.length_a   1.000
_cell.length_b   1.000
_cell.length_c   1.000
_cell.angle_alpha   90.00
_cell.angle_beta   90.00
_cell.angle_gamma   90.00
#
_symmetry.space_group_name_H-M   'P 1'
#
loop_
_entity.id
_entity.type
_entity.pdbx_description
1 polymer ?
#
loop_
_entity_poly.entity_id
_entity_poly.type
_entity_poly.pdbx_seq_one_letter_code
_entity_poly.pdbx_strand_id
1 'polypeptide(L)'
;MEPIMWLVLILATAVCAYMAWNIGANDVANAMGTSVGSRALTLKQAVIIAAVFEFMGAFFAGDAVTDTVRKGILYFDTEADYFNAAFTNDLMYGFIAAMMAAAVWITIATRFGLPVSTTHSIIGGIVGIGLVLEVQYDASLINWEKLTEVVLSWVASPLMGGLLAFFTFFIVRATILEAPNPIERSRWMAPLMALPTFFVLGIALQFKALKGLIARLEREGVIADKYDWLPVKENGVWNPMAENAWIPFNAIMVALVIGIIGSVILYWVLKNYEFQGEGFHGVERIFVWLQVITAAYVAFAHGANDRSNAIGPMATVYELLNSTPGELAGKVDVPLWLVLLGSAGIAIGVVTWGWRVMETIGHKITDITPTRGFAAEFGAATTILVFSMPFLAVPVSTTHTLVGAVVGVGLAGGAKNVDFRVFGKIFASWVASLPAAGFGAVTLYVAMGSTAINLIVVLPIAFAAVVYVLWVTRDEEIVIEDALADVGGDGTKQPTVFELFHKHAEAVEVTVDHMLTAVDKATKGEDASAEIQATIDAELAADDIKNALREKVSAREWKLLIDSDEFLFMLGRQDRIADYAQNVAEQLSFRPLYENDEARQMVMEMAQAVQKTVAVYEDTVLHLRDLTLSGYTKTGREELLKYVQEVNLAEHEADLVESNAAGFVFRTGEEDALAAVHMYRVLQRLDDVANACEEAANAFLPIVYQ
;
A
#
# COMPACT_ATOMS: atom_id res chain seq x y z
N MET A 1 -7.72 -6.93 47.21
CA MET A 1 -6.40 -6.78 46.58
C MET A 1 -5.53 -5.93 47.44
N GLU A 2 -4.34 -6.36 47.82
CA GLU A 2 -3.40 -5.56 48.58
C GLU A 2 -2.92 -4.33 47.82
N PRO A 3 -2.49 -3.22 48.50
CA PRO A 3 -2.04 -2.01 47.78
C PRO A 3 -0.97 -2.24 46.74
N ILE A 4 -0.06 -3.18 46.94
CA ILE A 4 1.01 -3.54 46.03
C ILE A 4 0.49 -4.20 44.75
N MET A 5 -0.59 -5.00 44.85
CA MET A 5 -1.23 -5.64 43.72
C MET A 5 -1.97 -4.64 42.82
N TRP A 6 -2.53 -3.55 43.41
CA TRP A 6 -3.07 -2.45 42.62
C TRP A 6 -2.00 -1.76 41.79
N LEU A 7 -0.80 -1.58 42.35
CA LEU A 7 0.32 -0.98 41.64
C LEU A 7 0.76 -1.87 40.46
N VAL A 8 0.85 -3.21 40.67
CA VAL A 8 1.15 -4.16 39.59
C VAL A 8 0.07 -4.10 38.49
N LEU A 9 -1.21 -4.02 38.86
CA LEU A 9 -2.29 -3.89 37.91
C LEU A 9 -2.18 -2.60 37.06
N ILE A 10 -1.87 -1.48 37.70
CA ILE A 10 -1.69 -0.18 37.02
C ILE A 10 -0.51 -0.27 36.04
N LEU A 11 0.62 -0.79 36.46
CA LEU A 11 1.80 -0.94 35.62
C LEU A 11 1.58 -1.92 34.46
N ALA A 12 0.96 -3.06 34.72
CA ALA A 12 0.59 -4.04 33.67
C ALA A 12 -0.40 -3.44 32.66
N THR A 13 -1.37 -2.64 33.16
CA THR A 13 -2.32 -1.92 32.31
C THR A 13 -1.60 -0.90 31.41
N ALA A 14 -0.61 -0.17 31.94
CA ALA A 14 0.19 0.75 31.15
C ALA A 14 1.02 0.04 30.08
N VAL A 15 1.61 -1.11 30.40
CA VAL A 15 2.34 -1.94 29.41
C VAL A 15 1.38 -2.48 28.34
N CYS A 16 0.19 -2.94 28.71
CA CYS A 16 -0.85 -3.37 27.78
C CYS A 16 -1.29 -2.23 26.86
N ALA A 17 -1.51 -1.03 27.38
CA ALA A 17 -1.85 0.16 26.60
C ALA A 17 -0.72 0.53 25.63
N TYR A 18 0.54 0.44 26.06
CA TYR A 18 1.72 0.66 25.22
C TYR A 18 1.83 -0.40 24.13
N MET A 19 1.56 -1.67 24.42
CA MET A 19 1.52 -2.74 23.41
C MET A 19 0.39 -2.50 22.40
N ALA A 20 -0.81 -2.17 22.84
CA ALA A 20 -1.94 -1.86 21.97
C ALA A 20 -1.67 -0.66 21.07
N TRP A 21 -1.04 0.39 21.61
CA TRP A 21 -0.59 1.55 20.84
C TRP A 21 0.42 1.16 19.74
N ASN A 22 1.39 0.30 20.06
CA ASN A 22 2.37 -0.18 19.07
C ASN A 22 1.73 -1.03 17.97
N ILE A 23 0.71 -1.84 18.30
CA ILE A 23 -0.05 -2.60 17.30
C ILE A 23 -0.65 -1.63 16.28
N GLY A 24 -1.39 -0.61 16.73
CA GLY A 24 -1.96 0.38 15.81
C GLY A 24 -0.90 1.15 15.03
N ALA A 25 0.22 1.53 15.68
CA ALA A 25 1.29 2.30 15.06
C ALA A 25 2.06 1.54 13.98
N ASN A 26 2.29 0.23 14.13
CA ASN A 26 2.99 -0.57 13.13
C ASN A 26 2.04 -1.11 12.06
N ASP A 27 0.91 -1.68 12.49
CA ASP A 27 0.11 -2.53 11.64
C ASP A 27 -0.97 -1.79 10.84
N VAL A 28 -1.21 -0.49 11.10
CA VAL A 28 -2.11 0.33 10.24
C VAL A 28 -1.66 0.34 8.78
N ALA A 29 -0.36 0.17 8.53
CA ALA A 29 0.19 0.03 7.19
C ALA A 29 -0.36 -1.22 6.47
N ASN A 30 -0.74 -2.25 7.21
CA ASN A 30 -1.37 -3.46 6.69
C ASN A 30 -2.81 -3.19 6.19
N ALA A 31 -3.50 -2.18 6.74
CA ALA A 31 -4.85 -1.82 6.31
C ALA A 31 -4.88 -0.71 5.26
N MET A 32 -3.98 0.27 5.36
CA MET A 32 -4.06 1.52 4.61
C MET A 32 -2.88 1.78 3.68
N GLY A 33 -1.77 1.03 3.82
CA GLY A 33 -0.56 1.27 3.02
C GLY A 33 -0.81 1.19 1.52
N THR A 34 -1.57 0.21 1.07
CA THR A 34 -1.96 0.04 -0.34
C THR A 34 -2.88 1.16 -0.82
N SER A 35 -3.84 1.59 0.00
CA SER A 35 -4.79 2.68 -0.33
C SER A 35 -4.14 4.06 -0.38
N VAL A 36 -3.17 4.32 0.50
CA VAL A 36 -2.34 5.54 0.45
C VAL A 36 -1.38 5.46 -0.74
N GLY A 37 -0.76 4.28 -0.94
CA GLY A 37 0.15 4.03 -2.05
C GLY A 37 -0.48 4.22 -3.43
N SER A 38 -1.70 3.75 -3.62
CA SER A 38 -2.47 3.92 -4.87
C SER A 38 -3.09 5.31 -5.03
N ARG A 39 -3.01 6.18 -4.01
CA ARG A 39 -3.71 7.47 -3.92
C ARG A 39 -5.25 7.35 -3.89
N ALA A 40 -5.79 6.18 -3.56
CA ALA A 40 -7.22 6.03 -3.32
C ALA A 40 -7.70 6.85 -2.10
N LEU A 41 -6.81 7.00 -1.11
CA LEU A 41 -7.05 7.79 0.10
C LEU A 41 -5.86 8.73 0.37
N THR A 42 -6.15 9.94 0.84
CA THR A 42 -5.13 10.77 1.48
C THR A 42 -4.72 10.15 2.83
N LEU A 43 -3.53 10.43 3.31
CA LEU A 43 -3.04 9.94 4.60
C LEU A 43 -4.04 10.24 5.74
N LYS A 44 -4.60 11.46 5.76
CA LYS A 44 -5.59 11.86 6.78
C LYS A 44 -6.88 11.04 6.71
N GLN A 45 -7.41 10.80 5.50
CA GLN A 45 -8.59 9.95 5.32
C GLN A 45 -8.31 8.51 5.73
N ALA A 46 -7.15 7.97 5.34
CA ALA A 46 -6.71 6.62 5.68
C ALA A 46 -6.64 6.44 7.21
N VAL A 47 -5.99 7.37 7.92
CA VAL A 47 -5.88 7.35 9.39
C VAL A 47 -7.25 7.39 10.07
N ILE A 48 -8.18 8.23 9.61
CA ILE A 48 -9.53 8.32 10.20
C ILE A 48 -10.30 7.02 9.98
N ILE A 49 -10.29 6.49 8.75
CA ILE A 49 -10.99 5.24 8.39
C ILE A 49 -10.39 4.08 9.19
N ALA A 50 -9.05 3.96 9.24
CA ALA A 50 -8.38 2.93 9.99
C ALA A 50 -8.73 2.99 11.48
N ALA A 51 -8.61 4.16 12.12
CA ALA A 51 -8.90 4.30 13.55
C ALA A 51 -10.33 3.86 13.91
N VAL A 52 -11.32 4.22 13.07
CA VAL A 52 -12.72 3.83 13.28
C VAL A 52 -12.92 2.33 13.09
N PHE A 53 -12.46 1.77 11.97
CA PHE A 53 -12.73 0.38 11.64
C PHE A 53 -11.87 -0.61 12.43
N GLU A 54 -10.63 -0.26 12.77
CA GLU A 54 -9.80 -1.06 13.68
C GLU A 54 -10.38 -1.08 15.10
N PHE A 55 -10.83 0.09 15.60
CA PHE A 55 -11.56 0.13 16.88
C PHE A 55 -12.79 -0.77 16.84
N MET A 56 -13.61 -0.67 15.80
CA MET A 56 -14.82 -1.50 15.66
C MET A 56 -14.47 -2.99 15.59
N GLY A 57 -13.48 -3.38 14.80
CA GLY A 57 -13.01 -4.76 14.69
C GLY A 57 -12.51 -5.30 16.04
N ALA A 58 -11.66 -4.52 16.71
CA ALA A 58 -11.13 -4.86 18.01
C ALA A 58 -12.22 -4.98 19.08
N PHE A 59 -13.16 -4.05 19.12
CA PHE A 59 -14.22 -4.02 20.12
C PHE A 59 -15.27 -5.12 19.93
N PHE A 60 -15.77 -5.28 18.70
CA PHE A 60 -16.90 -6.19 18.44
C PHE A 60 -16.51 -7.62 18.04
N ALA A 61 -15.31 -7.85 17.54
CA ALA A 61 -14.97 -9.10 16.85
C ALA A 61 -13.71 -9.82 17.36
N GLY A 62 -13.03 -9.35 18.41
CA GLY A 62 -11.71 -9.85 18.83
C GLY A 62 -11.70 -11.05 19.79
N ASP A 63 -12.84 -11.57 20.26
CA ASP A 63 -12.88 -12.53 21.38
C ASP A 63 -12.26 -13.90 21.05
N ALA A 64 -12.51 -14.44 19.85
CA ALA A 64 -12.10 -15.81 19.49
C ALA A 64 -10.57 -16.01 19.48
N VAL A 65 -9.83 -15.04 18.96
CA VAL A 65 -8.36 -15.10 18.88
C VAL A 65 -7.72 -14.78 20.23
N THR A 66 -8.37 -13.91 21.04
CA THR A 66 -7.89 -13.58 22.39
C THR A 66 -7.78 -14.82 23.29
N ASP A 67 -8.74 -15.74 23.21
CA ASP A 67 -8.70 -17.00 23.97
C ASP A 67 -7.51 -17.88 23.55
N THR A 68 -7.15 -17.90 22.27
CA THR A 68 -6.01 -18.69 21.77
C THR A 68 -4.67 -18.13 22.26
N VAL A 69 -4.47 -16.83 22.21
CA VAL A 69 -3.23 -16.19 22.73
C VAL A 69 -3.15 -16.32 24.26
N ARG A 70 -4.30 -16.23 24.94
CA ARG A 70 -4.39 -16.29 26.40
C ARG A 70 -4.07 -17.68 26.97
N LYS A 71 -4.64 -18.74 26.38
CA LYS A 71 -4.63 -20.11 26.95
C LYS A 71 -4.13 -21.18 25.98
N GLY A 72 -3.82 -20.81 24.74
CA GLY A 72 -3.47 -21.79 23.70
C GLY A 72 -1.97 -22.04 23.58
N ILE A 73 -1.12 -21.04 23.88
CA ILE A 73 0.33 -21.13 23.70
C ILE A 73 1.02 -21.80 24.89
N LEU A 74 0.58 -21.46 26.12
CA LEU A 74 1.03 -22.13 27.32
C LEU A 74 -0.12 -22.95 27.89
N TYR A 75 0.20 -24.17 28.32
CA TYR A 75 -0.72 -25.10 28.97
C TYR A 75 -0.31 -25.27 30.44
N PHE A 76 -1.25 -25.19 31.35
CA PHE A 76 -1.01 -25.36 32.78
C PHE A 76 -1.89 -26.50 33.32
N ASP A 77 -1.25 -27.45 33.96
CA ASP A 77 -1.96 -28.42 34.80
C ASP A 77 -2.12 -27.79 36.20
N THR A 78 -3.35 -27.38 36.50
CA THR A 78 -3.67 -26.70 37.76
C THR A 78 -3.71 -27.64 38.95
N GLU A 79 -3.66 -28.98 38.74
CA GLU A 79 -3.58 -29.99 39.78
C GLU A 79 -2.14 -30.45 40.08
N ALA A 80 -1.16 -30.00 39.24
CA ALA A 80 0.23 -30.36 39.41
C ALA A 80 0.90 -29.64 40.57
N ASP A 81 1.89 -30.26 41.21
CA ASP A 81 2.62 -29.71 42.36
C ASP A 81 3.35 -28.39 42.04
N TYR A 82 3.75 -28.17 40.77
CA TYR A 82 4.40 -26.91 40.35
C TYR A 82 3.41 -25.73 40.32
N PHE A 83 2.10 -26.00 40.22
CA PHE A 83 1.09 -24.95 40.11
C PHE A 83 0.75 -24.38 41.51
N ASN A 84 1.62 -23.52 42.00
CA ASN A 84 1.57 -22.96 43.35
C ASN A 84 1.67 -21.38 43.29
N ALA A 85 1.68 -20.76 44.46
CA ALA A 85 1.73 -19.29 44.56
C ALA A 85 3.00 -18.69 43.96
N ALA A 86 4.14 -19.37 43.97
CA ALA A 86 5.39 -18.92 43.35
C ALA A 86 5.26 -18.95 41.82
N PHE A 87 4.78 -20.08 41.29
CA PHE A 87 4.56 -20.23 39.84
C PHE A 87 3.59 -19.21 39.28
N THR A 88 2.42 -19.00 39.91
CA THR A 88 1.42 -18.05 39.47
C THR A 88 1.93 -16.62 39.52
N ASN A 89 2.80 -16.29 40.51
CA ASN A 89 3.46 -15.00 40.58
C ASN A 89 4.49 -14.83 39.44
N ASP A 90 5.35 -15.82 39.22
CA ASP A 90 6.35 -15.80 38.14
C ASP A 90 5.71 -15.71 36.76
N LEU A 91 4.62 -16.44 36.55
CA LEU A 91 3.84 -16.41 35.33
C LEU A 91 3.27 -15.00 35.07
N MET A 92 2.74 -14.34 36.09
CA MET A 92 2.23 -12.97 35.98
C MET A 92 3.28 -11.97 35.53
N TYR A 93 4.46 -11.99 36.19
CA TYR A 93 5.59 -11.10 35.78
C TYR A 93 6.14 -11.49 34.40
N GLY A 94 6.12 -12.79 34.07
CA GLY A 94 6.50 -13.28 32.75
C GLY A 94 5.62 -12.70 31.63
N PHE A 95 4.32 -12.66 31.80
CA PHE A 95 3.41 -12.06 30.79
C PHE A 95 3.61 -10.54 30.67
N ILE A 96 3.88 -9.83 31.79
CA ILE A 96 4.21 -8.40 31.74
C ILE A 96 5.52 -8.16 30.97
N ALA A 97 6.55 -9.00 31.22
CA ALA A 97 7.82 -8.95 30.51
C ALA A 97 7.64 -9.23 29.01
N ALA A 98 6.84 -10.23 28.64
CA ALA A 98 6.54 -10.58 27.25
C ALA A 98 5.88 -9.42 26.51
N MET A 99 4.84 -8.79 27.10
CA MET A 99 4.17 -7.64 26.52
C MET A 99 5.14 -6.45 26.32
N MET A 100 5.95 -6.14 27.36
CA MET A 100 6.91 -5.02 27.29
C MET A 100 7.98 -5.28 26.23
N ALA A 101 8.56 -6.47 26.18
CA ALA A 101 9.58 -6.83 25.19
C ALA A 101 9.04 -6.76 23.75
N ALA A 102 7.85 -7.29 23.52
CA ALA A 102 7.18 -7.19 22.22
C ALA A 102 6.93 -5.74 21.83
N ALA A 103 6.39 -4.92 22.75
CA ALA A 103 6.13 -3.50 22.49
C ALA A 103 7.41 -2.72 22.18
N VAL A 104 8.51 -2.97 22.91
CA VAL A 104 9.82 -2.35 22.64
C VAL A 104 10.34 -2.72 21.26
N TRP A 105 10.29 -4.01 20.89
CA TRP A 105 10.72 -4.47 19.57
C TRP A 105 9.92 -3.80 18.45
N ILE A 106 8.59 -3.76 18.59
CA ILE A 106 7.72 -3.14 17.59
C ILE A 106 7.99 -1.63 17.49
N THR A 107 8.22 -0.93 18.61
CA THR A 107 8.60 0.50 18.60
C THR A 107 9.86 0.74 17.80
N ILE A 108 10.91 -0.08 18.02
CA ILE A 108 12.18 0.01 17.28
C ILE A 108 11.92 -0.24 15.78
N ALA A 109 11.20 -1.30 15.44
CA ALA A 109 10.90 -1.63 14.05
C ALA A 109 10.10 -0.51 13.36
N THR A 110 9.08 0.05 14.03
CA THR A 110 8.26 1.17 13.51
C THR A 110 9.11 2.42 13.28
N ARG A 111 10.08 2.68 14.16
CA ARG A 111 11.02 3.81 13.99
C ARG A 111 11.78 3.74 12.68
N PHE A 112 12.17 2.54 12.25
CA PHE A 112 12.88 2.30 10.99
C PHE A 112 11.95 2.01 9.80
N GLY A 113 10.64 2.23 9.95
CA GLY A 113 9.64 1.97 8.90
C GLY A 113 9.54 0.50 8.49
N LEU A 114 9.92 -0.43 9.38
CA LEU A 114 9.87 -1.86 9.11
C LEU A 114 8.50 -2.45 9.50
N PRO A 115 7.76 -3.02 8.55
CA PRO A 115 6.53 -3.75 8.84
C PRO A 115 6.88 -5.11 9.49
N VAL A 116 6.78 -5.19 10.80
CA VAL A 116 7.02 -6.42 11.57
C VAL A 116 5.70 -7.07 11.99
N SER A 117 5.77 -8.35 12.35
CA SER A 117 4.61 -9.06 12.88
C SER A 117 4.48 -8.85 14.38
N THR A 118 3.43 -8.17 14.80
CA THR A 118 3.08 -8.00 16.22
C THR A 118 2.71 -9.32 16.86
N THR A 119 2.06 -10.23 16.11
CA THR A 119 1.74 -11.60 16.56
C THR A 119 3.00 -12.42 16.83
N HIS A 120 4.02 -12.38 15.94
CA HIS A 120 5.31 -13.04 16.18
C HIS A 120 6.01 -12.52 17.43
N SER A 121 5.95 -11.19 17.61
CA SER A 121 6.63 -10.53 18.74
C SER A 121 6.04 -10.98 20.07
N ILE A 122 4.70 -10.97 20.21
CA ILE A 122 4.08 -11.39 21.48
C ILE A 122 4.21 -12.89 21.73
N ILE A 123 4.04 -13.74 20.68
CA ILE A 123 4.21 -15.18 20.80
C ILE A 123 5.66 -15.52 21.16
N GLY A 124 6.64 -14.85 20.52
CA GLY A 124 8.05 -15.00 20.87
C GLY A 124 8.32 -14.66 22.33
N GLY A 125 7.75 -13.56 22.84
CA GLY A 125 7.84 -13.20 24.25
C GLY A 125 7.25 -14.26 25.18
N ILE A 126 6.03 -14.74 24.88
CA ILE A 126 5.34 -15.78 25.67
C ILE A 126 6.12 -17.11 25.66
N VAL A 127 6.63 -17.55 24.50
CA VAL A 127 7.44 -18.76 24.38
C VAL A 127 8.75 -18.63 25.14
N GLY A 128 9.42 -17.45 25.05
CA GLY A 128 10.64 -17.20 25.82
C GLY A 128 10.42 -17.34 27.32
N ILE A 129 9.34 -16.79 27.84
CA ILE A 129 8.94 -16.96 29.26
C ILE A 129 8.59 -18.43 29.55
N GLY A 130 7.82 -19.09 28.67
CA GLY A 130 7.49 -20.52 28.83
C GLY A 130 8.74 -21.38 29.00
N LEU A 131 9.76 -21.19 28.15
CA LEU A 131 11.03 -21.94 28.26
C LEU A 131 11.77 -21.71 29.58
N VAL A 132 11.77 -20.48 30.11
CA VAL A 132 12.39 -20.19 31.42
C VAL A 132 11.62 -20.87 32.55
N LEU A 133 10.29 -20.81 32.53
CA LEU A 133 9.46 -21.43 33.55
C LEU A 133 9.49 -22.98 33.48
N GLU A 134 9.60 -23.58 32.28
CA GLU A 134 9.80 -25.03 32.12
C GLU A 134 11.09 -25.47 32.83
N VAL A 135 12.19 -24.72 32.66
CA VAL A 135 13.45 -25.03 33.33
C VAL A 135 13.38 -24.78 34.84
N GLN A 136 12.71 -23.70 35.27
CA GLN A 136 12.63 -23.30 36.67
C GLN A 136 11.76 -24.24 37.52
N TYR A 137 10.69 -24.79 36.93
CA TYR A 137 9.68 -25.60 37.60
C TYR A 137 9.68 -27.09 37.18
N ASP A 138 10.62 -27.51 36.34
CA ASP A 138 10.73 -28.86 35.78
C ASP A 138 9.38 -29.37 35.22
N ALA A 139 8.73 -28.51 34.43
CA ALA A 139 7.37 -28.73 33.90
C ALA A 139 7.35 -28.55 32.38
N SER A 140 6.42 -29.19 31.68
CA SER A 140 6.18 -28.96 30.25
C SER A 140 4.99 -28.02 30.14
N LEU A 141 5.27 -26.78 29.76
CA LEU A 141 4.29 -25.69 29.74
C LEU A 141 3.93 -25.24 28.31
N ILE A 142 4.86 -25.40 27.32
CA ILE A 142 4.64 -24.98 25.97
C ILE A 142 3.74 -25.99 25.25
N ASN A 143 2.64 -25.50 24.71
CA ASN A 143 1.78 -26.27 23.82
C ASN A 143 2.38 -26.32 22.41
N TRP A 144 3.30 -27.25 22.18
CA TRP A 144 4.02 -27.40 20.92
C TRP A 144 3.10 -27.71 19.73
N GLU A 145 1.98 -28.42 19.96
CA GLU A 145 0.99 -28.68 18.91
C GLU A 145 0.34 -27.39 18.44
N LYS A 146 -0.15 -26.57 19.37
CA LYS A 146 -0.77 -25.28 19.05
C LYS A 146 0.24 -24.27 18.48
N LEU A 147 1.47 -24.26 19.01
CA LEU A 147 2.55 -23.44 18.48
C LEU A 147 2.87 -23.83 17.03
N THR A 148 2.88 -25.13 16.71
CA THR A 148 3.09 -25.62 15.34
C THR A 148 1.97 -25.16 14.39
N GLU A 149 0.69 -25.24 14.81
CA GLU A 149 -0.43 -24.70 14.03
C GLU A 149 -0.25 -23.20 13.72
N VAL A 150 0.17 -22.43 14.72
CA VAL A 150 0.42 -20.99 14.57
C VAL A 150 1.58 -20.73 13.63
N VAL A 151 2.70 -21.46 13.77
CA VAL A 151 3.86 -21.31 12.87
C VAL A 151 3.50 -21.71 11.43
N LEU A 152 2.71 -22.77 11.25
CA LEU A 152 2.21 -23.15 9.91
C LEU A 152 1.31 -22.06 9.32
N SER A 153 0.49 -21.39 10.14
CA SER A 153 -0.34 -20.28 9.68
C SER A 153 0.48 -19.09 9.14
N TRP A 154 1.71 -18.89 9.64
CA TRP A 154 2.61 -17.83 9.18
C TRP A 154 3.13 -18.06 7.75
N VAL A 155 3.12 -19.31 7.29
CA VAL A 155 3.43 -19.67 5.90
C VAL A 155 2.13 -19.74 5.08
N ALA A 156 1.08 -20.34 5.63
CA ALA A 156 -0.18 -20.52 4.93
C ALA A 156 -0.88 -19.18 4.63
N SER A 157 -0.85 -18.22 5.58
CA SER A 157 -1.56 -16.95 5.41
C SER A 157 -1.01 -16.06 4.30
N PRO A 158 0.31 -15.81 4.13
CA PRO A 158 0.82 -15.04 3.00
C PRO A 158 0.63 -15.77 1.66
N LEU A 159 0.72 -17.09 1.63
CA LEU A 159 0.45 -17.86 0.43
C LEU A 159 -1.02 -17.75 0.01
N MET A 160 -1.94 -17.90 0.96
CA MET A 160 -3.38 -17.81 0.69
C MET A 160 -3.80 -16.40 0.29
N GLY A 161 -3.31 -15.38 1.02
CA GLY A 161 -3.51 -13.98 0.68
C GLY A 161 -2.95 -13.63 -0.70
N GLY A 162 -1.74 -14.11 -1.00
CA GLY A 162 -1.09 -13.95 -2.29
C GLY A 162 -1.83 -14.62 -3.44
N LEU A 163 -2.29 -15.84 -3.27
CA LEU A 163 -3.07 -16.56 -4.28
C LEU A 163 -4.42 -15.89 -4.54
N LEU A 164 -5.16 -15.52 -3.48
CA LEU A 164 -6.44 -14.83 -3.63
C LEU A 164 -6.26 -13.49 -4.33
N ALA A 165 -5.26 -12.72 -3.95
CA ALA A 165 -4.95 -11.43 -4.56
C ALA A 165 -4.51 -11.58 -6.02
N PHE A 166 -3.65 -12.57 -6.32
CA PHE A 166 -3.24 -12.91 -7.68
C PHE A 166 -4.43 -13.20 -8.58
N PHE A 167 -5.29 -14.14 -8.17
CA PHE A 167 -6.46 -14.51 -8.97
C PHE A 167 -7.47 -13.38 -9.08
N THR A 168 -7.67 -12.58 -8.03
CA THR A 168 -8.56 -11.42 -8.07
C THR A 168 -8.06 -10.40 -9.09
N PHE A 169 -6.78 -10.03 -9.04
CA PHE A 169 -6.21 -9.10 -10.02
C PHE A 169 -6.17 -9.69 -11.42
N PHE A 170 -5.86 -10.98 -11.57
CA PHE A 170 -5.91 -11.68 -12.86
C PHE A 170 -7.31 -11.58 -13.47
N ILE A 171 -8.38 -11.76 -12.68
CA ILE A 171 -9.77 -11.60 -13.14
C ILE A 171 -10.05 -10.14 -13.53
N VAL A 172 -9.64 -9.16 -12.70
CA VAL A 172 -9.78 -7.72 -13.04
C VAL A 172 -9.11 -7.42 -14.38
N ARG A 173 -7.87 -7.86 -14.55
CA ARG A 173 -7.11 -7.66 -15.78
C ARG A 173 -7.82 -8.29 -16.98
N ALA A 174 -8.12 -9.58 -16.92
CA ALA A 174 -8.69 -10.33 -18.05
C ALA A 174 -10.13 -9.89 -18.42
N THR A 175 -10.93 -9.45 -17.43
CA THR A 175 -12.35 -9.15 -17.68
C THR A 175 -12.67 -7.67 -17.82
N ILE A 176 -11.82 -6.79 -17.31
CA ILE A 176 -12.03 -5.33 -17.30
C ILE A 176 -10.94 -4.63 -18.10
N LEU A 177 -9.66 -4.74 -17.68
CA LEU A 177 -8.58 -3.96 -18.28
C LEU A 177 -8.28 -4.35 -19.74
N GLU A 178 -8.49 -5.62 -20.10
CA GLU A 178 -8.33 -6.12 -21.48
C GLU A 178 -9.64 -6.07 -22.31
N ALA A 179 -10.72 -5.47 -21.77
CA ALA A 179 -11.97 -5.34 -22.50
C ALA A 179 -11.92 -4.17 -23.49
N PRO A 180 -12.64 -4.26 -24.65
CA PRO A 180 -12.69 -3.18 -25.63
C PRO A 180 -13.21 -1.85 -25.07
N ASN A 181 -14.13 -1.90 -24.09
CA ASN A 181 -14.65 -0.74 -23.37
C ASN A 181 -14.47 -0.93 -21.85
N PRO A 182 -13.27 -0.67 -21.30
CA PRO A 182 -12.95 -1.01 -19.92
C PRO A 182 -13.82 -0.26 -18.89
N ILE A 183 -14.13 1.01 -19.13
CA ILE A 183 -14.97 1.84 -18.24
C ILE A 183 -16.40 1.29 -18.16
N GLU A 184 -17.02 0.99 -19.29
CA GLU A 184 -18.36 0.42 -19.31
C GLU A 184 -18.38 -0.97 -18.66
N ARG A 185 -17.36 -1.78 -18.94
CA ARG A 185 -17.19 -3.10 -18.34
C ARG A 185 -17.03 -3.00 -16.82
N SER A 186 -16.26 -2.05 -16.33
CA SER A 186 -16.02 -1.87 -14.90
C SER A 186 -17.27 -1.45 -14.12
N ARG A 187 -18.18 -0.67 -14.72
CA ARG A 187 -19.43 -0.20 -14.07
C ARG A 187 -20.32 -1.33 -13.52
N TRP A 188 -20.31 -2.49 -14.15
CA TRP A 188 -21.10 -3.64 -13.70
C TRP A 188 -20.24 -4.78 -13.14
N MET A 189 -18.98 -4.93 -13.58
CA MET A 189 -18.08 -5.94 -13.02
C MET A 189 -17.57 -5.57 -11.63
N ALA A 190 -17.30 -4.29 -11.36
CA ALA A 190 -16.84 -3.85 -10.05
C ALA A 190 -17.86 -4.15 -8.93
N PRO A 191 -19.17 -3.89 -9.06
CA PRO A 191 -20.18 -4.35 -8.09
C PRO A 191 -20.21 -5.87 -7.93
N LEU A 192 -20.06 -6.62 -9.02
CA LEU A 192 -20.01 -8.08 -8.96
C LEU A 192 -18.77 -8.57 -8.17
N MET A 193 -17.61 -7.93 -8.34
CA MET A 193 -16.40 -8.23 -7.59
C MET A 193 -16.48 -7.82 -6.13
N ALA A 194 -17.29 -6.82 -5.77
CA ALA A 194 -17.54 -6.42 -4.41
C ALA A 194 -18.46 -7.42 -3.65
N LEU A 195 -19.24 -8.24 -4.35
CA LEU A 195 -20.15 -9.21 -3.73
C LEU A 195 -19.42 -10.17 -2.78
N PRO A 196 -18.30 -10.83 -3.16
CA PRO A 196 -17.56 -11.68 -2.23
C PRO A 196 -17.05 -10.92 -1.00
N THR A 197 -16.64 -9.66 -1.14
CA THR A 197 -16.19 -8.82 -0.01
C THR A 197 -17.32 -8.63 0.99
N PHE A 198 -18.50 -8.19 0.55
CA PHE A 198 -19.66 -8.01 1.42
C PHE A 198 -20.19 -9.32 1.98
N PHE A 199 -20.10 -10.42 1.22
CA PHE A 199 -20.48 -11.75 1.67
C PHE A 199 -19.60 -12.22 2.85
N VAL A 200 -18.26 -12.17 2.71
CA VAL A 200 -17.34 -12.58 3.79
C VAL A 200 -17.46 -11.66 5.00
N LEU A 201 -17.62 -10.35 4.78
CA LEU A 201 -17.90 -9.39 5.84
C LEU A 201 -19.23 -9.73 6.56
N GLY A 202 -20.27 -10.12 5.82
CA GLY A 202 -21.55 -10.55 6.37
C GLY A 202 -21.43 -11.78 7.28
N ILE A 203 -20.65 -12.79 6.86
CA ILE A 203 -20.32 -13.95 7.70
C ILE A 203 -19.56 -13.51 8.96
N ALA A 204 -18.53 -12.69 8.81
CA ALA A 204 -17.71 -12.23 9.93
C ALA A 204 -18.53 -11.43 10.97
N LEU A 205 -19.40 -10.54 10.50
CA LEU A 205 -20.30 -9.76 11.37
C LEU A 205 -21.21 -10.67 12.18
N GLN A 206 -21.82 -11.68 11.56
CA GLN A 206 -22.70 -12.61 12.27
C GLN A 206 -21.95 -13.40 13.32
N PHE A 207 -20.79 -13.99 13.01
CA PHE A 207 -20.06 -14.87 13.90
C PHE A 207 -19.29 -14.16 15.00
N LYS A 208 -18.97 -12.89 14.80
CA LYS A 208 -18.14 -12.12 15.73
C LYS A 208 -18.95 -11.01 16.42
N ALA A 209 -19.50 -10.07 15.66
CA ALA A 209 -20.17 -8.91 16.21
C ALA A 209 -21.60 -9.18 16.70
N LEU A 210 -22.36 -10.00 15.95
CA LEU A 210 -23.78 -10.26 16.26
C LEU A 210 -24.02 -11.52 17.10
N LYS A 211 -22.97 -12.24 17.50
CA LYS A 211 -23.08 -13.45 18.32
C LYS A 211 -23.93 -13.25 19.59
N GLY A 212 -23.71 -12.13 20.29
CA GLY A 212 -24.48 -11.78 21.49
C GLY A 212 -25.95 -11.50 21.20
N LEU A 213 -26.24 -10.83 20.09
CA LEU A 213 -27.61 -10.56 19.62
C LEU A 213 -28.32 -11.87 19.26
N ILE A 214 -27.68 -12.74 18.50
CA ILE A 214 -28.23 -14.05 18.11
C ILE A 214 -28.55 -14.90 19.36
N ALA A 215 -27.65 -14.95 20.34
CA ALA A 215 -27.91 -15.63 21.60
C ALA A 215 -29.03 -14.96 22.44
N ARG A 216 -29.25 -13.68 22.30
CA ARG A 216 -30.40 -12.97 22.92
C ARG A 216 -31.70 -13.31 22.22
N LEU A 217 -31.74 -13.35 20.88
CA LEU A 217 -32.93 -13.70 20.11
C LEU A 217 -33.38 -15.13 20.39
N GLU A 218 -32.45 -16.08 20.64
CA GLU A 218 -32.78 -17.41 21.09
C GLU A 218 -33.46 -17.37 22.48
N ARG A 219 -32.91 -16.65 23.46
CA ARG A 219 -33.50 -16.51 24.81
C ARG A 219 -34.86 -15.83 24.81
N GLU A 220 -35.09 -14.91 23.87
CA GLU A 220 -36.39 -14.24 23.70
C GLU A 220 -37.38 -15.07 22.89
N GLY A 221 -37.00 -16.24 22.38
CA GLY A 221 -37.85 -17.15 21.60
C GLY A 221 -38.14 -16.68 20.17
N VAL A 222 -37.35 -15.74 19.66
CA VAL A 222 -37.47 -15.21 18.28
C VAL A 222 -36.88 -16.20 17.28
N ILE A 223 -35.80 -16.88 17.65
CA ILE A 223 -35.18 -17.98 16.89
C ILE A 223 -35.19 -19.26 17.72
N ALA A 224 -35.33 -20.42 17.07
CA ALA A 224 -35.45 -21.70 17.74
C ALA A 224 -34.12 -22.17 18.36
N ASP A 225 -33.03 -22.06 17.59
CA ASP A 225 -31.66 -22.42 18.01
C ASP A 225 -30.65 -21.45 17.46
N LYS A 226 -29.75 -20.97 18.30
CA LYS A 226 -28.62 -20.09 17.85
C LYS A 226 -27.63 -20.81 16.94
N TYR A 227 -27.55 -22.13 17.02
CA TYR A 227 -26.65 -22.92 16.18
C TYR A 227 -27.13 -23.10 14.73
N ASP A 228 -28.38 -22.74 14.45
CA ASP A 228 -28.85 -22.56 13.08
C ASP A 228 -28.18 -21.33 12.40
N TRP A 229 -27.56 -20.44 13.19
CA TRP A 229 -26.95 -19.17 12.76
C TRP A 229 -25.47 -19.04 13.12
N LEU A 230 -24.98 -19.82 14.10
CA LEU A 230 -23.61 -19.79 14.59
C LEU A 230 -22.98 -21.18 14.51
N PRO A 231 -21.66 -21.31 14.22
CA PRO A 231 -21.00 -22.61 14.20
C PRO A 231 -20.97 -23.24 15.59
N VAL A 232 -21.19 -24.54 15.63
CA VAL A 232 -21.19 -25.33 16.87
C VAL A 232 -19.78 -25.53 17.39
N LYS A 233 -19.59 -25.29 18.71
CA LYS A 233 -18.39 -25.67 19.44
C LYS A 233 -18.82 -26.66 20.56
N GLU A 234 -18.30 -27.88 20.55
CA GLU A 234 -18.39 -28.80 21.64
C GLU A 234 -17.18 -28.64 22.56
N ASN A 235 -17.42 -28.44 23.85
CA ASN A 235 -16.37 -28.23 24.87
C ASN A 235 -15.34 -27.08 24.49
N GLY A 236 -15.79 -26.10 23.74
CA GLY A 236 -14.94 -24.98 23.29
C GLY A 236 -14.08 -25.28 22.06
N VAL A 237 -14.08 -26.49 21.55
CA VAL A 237 -13.33 -26.94 20.37
C VAL A 237 -14.30 -27.15 19.21
N TRP A 238 -13.89 -26.78 18.00
CA TRP A 238 -14.65 -27.06 16.80
C TRP A 238 -14.67 -28.57 16.52
N ASN A 239 -15.87 -29.14 16.38
CA ASN A 239 -16.04 -30.52 15.98
C ASN A 239 -16.49 -30.59 14.52
N PRO A 240 -15.61 -31.00 13.57
CA PRO A 240 -15.94 -31.05 12.14
C PRO A 240 -16.99 -32.08 11.77
N MET A 241 -17.32 -33.00 12.71
CA MET A 241 -18.29 -34.06 12.52
C MET A 241 -19.66 -33.77 13.17
N ALA A 242 -19.80 -32.65 13.89
CA ALA A 242 -21.07 -32.24 14.45
C ALA A 242 -22.00 -31.71 13.34
N GLU A 243 -23.30 -31.91 13.54
CA GLU A 243 -24.34 -31.27 12.73
C GLU A 243 -24.17 -29.73 12.87
N ASN A 244 -24.13 -28.99 11.76
CA ASN A 244 -23.78 -27.56 11.71
C ASN A 244 -22.34 -27.20 12.14
N ALA A 245 -21.39 -28.13 12.03
CA ALA A 245 -19.97 -27.88 12.32
C ALA A 245 -19.35 -26.78 11.42
N TRP A 246 -19.84 -26.67 10.20
CA TRP A 246 -19.43 -25.68 9.23
C TRP A 246 -20.23 -24.37 9.35
N ILE A 247 -20.19 -23.54 8.32
CA ILE A 247 -20.98 -22.32 8.27
C ILE A 247 -22.46 -22.69 8.12
N PRO A 248 -23.35 -22.35 9.08
CA PRO A 248 -24.76 -22.69 9.01
C PRO A 248 -25.43 -22.09 7.77
N PHE A 249 -26.38 -22.80 7.19
CA PHE A 249 -27.08 -22.38 5.97
C PHE A 249 -27.75 -20.98 6.11
N ASN A 250 -28.38 -20.71 7.27
CA ASN A 250 -28.99 -19.39 7.52
C ASN A 250 -27.96 -18.27 7.51
N ALA A 251 -26.75 -18.52 8.04
CA ALA A 251 -25.68 -17.53 8.01
C ALA A 251 -25.19 -17.27 6.58
N ILE A 252 -25.09 -18.31 5.75
CA ILE A 252 -24.75 -18.17 4.32
C ILE A 252 -25.81 -17.33 3.60
N MET A 253 -27.10 -17.60 3.84
CA MET A 253 -28.20 -16.89 3.18
C MET A 253 -28.23 -15.40 3.57
N VAL A 254 -28.06 -15.08 4.85
CA VAL A 254 -27.99 -13.68 5.30
C VAL A 254 -26.76 -12.97 4.72
N ALA A 255 -25.61 -13.62 4.72
CA ALA A 255 -24.39 -13.05 4.13
C ALA A 255 -24.54 -12.82 2.62
N LEU A 256 -25.21 -13.75 1.91
CA LEU A 256 -25.51 -13.59 0.49
C LEU A 256 -26.44 -12.41 0.24
N VAL A 257 -27.50 -12.25 1.06
CA VAL A 257 -28.40 -11.08 0.99
C VAL A 257 -27.63 -9.78 1.23
N ILE A 258 -26.76 -9.73 2.25
CA ILE A 258 -25.87 -8.57 2.51
C ILE A 258 -24.97 -8.31 1.30
N GLY A 259 -24.38 -9.36 0.73
CA GLY A 259 -23.54 -9.27 -0.47
C GLY A 259 -24.28 -8.68 -1.67
N ILE A 260 -25.47 -9.19 -1.95
CA ILE A 260 -26.32 -8.72 -3.05
C ILE A 260 -26.75 -7.27 -2.83
N ILE A 261 -27.22 -6.92 -1.64
CA ILE A 261 -27.64 -5.55 -1.32
C ILE A 261 -26.46 -4.58 -1.49
N GLY A 262 -25.30 -4.90 -0.92
CA GLY A 262 -24.10 -4.06 -1.06
C GLY A 262 -23.68 -3.89 -2.53
N SER A 263 -23.67 -4.97 -3.30
CA SER A 263 -23.37 -4.93 -4.73
C SER A 263 -24.39 -4.11 -5.55
N VAL A 264 -25.68 -4.25 -5.24
CA VAL A 264 -26.75 -3.47 -5.91
C VAL A 264 -26.62 -1.99 -5.57
N ILE A 265 -26.37 -1.63 -4.32
CA ILE A 265 -26.12 -0.23 -3.91
C ILE A 265 -24.93 0.33 -4.68
N LEU A 266 -23.80 -0.40 -4.71
CA LEU A 266 -22.61 0.02 -5.44
C LEU A 266 -22.87 0.18 -6.94
N TYR A 267 -23.64 -0.75 -7.56
CA TYR A 267 -24.07 -0.63 -8.96
C TYR A 267 -24.84 0.66 -9.21
N TRP A 268 -25.80 1.00 -8.33
CA TRP A 268 -26.59 2.23 -8.46
C TRP A 268 -25.72 3.49 -8.33
N VAL A 269 -24.76 3.48 -7.41
CA VAL A 269 -23.78 4.57 -7.24
C VAL A 269 -22.96 4.74 -8.52
N LEU A 270 -22.34 3.66 -9.00
CA LEU A 270 -21.45 3.69 -10.16
C LEU A 270 -22.18 4.00 -11.48
N LYS A 271 -23.44 3.54 -11.61
CA LYS A 271 -24.27 3.80 -12.80
C LYS A 271 -24.55 5.29 -12.99
N ASN A 272 -24.77 6.03 -11.91
CA ASN A 272 -25.16 7.43 -11.92
C ASN A 272 -23.98 8.40 -11.80
N TYR A 273 -22.76 7.88 -11.64
CA TYR A 273 -21.57 8.69 -11.49
C TYR A 273 -20.94 9.00 -12.86
N GLU A 274 -20.73 10.28 -13.16
CA GLU A 274 -19.97 10.72 -14.33
C GLU A 274 -18.48 10.64 -14.03
N PHE A 275 -17.80 9.69 -14.66
CA PHE A 275 -16.37 9.52 -14.51
C PHE A 275 -15.64 10.48 -15.45
N GLN A 276 -14.74 11.28 -14.90
CA GLN A 276 -13.78 12.05 -15.68
C GLN A 276 -12.55 11.15 -15.97
N GLY A 277 -12.07 11.13 -17.20
CA GLY A 277 -10.94 10.34 -17.67
C GLY A 277 -11.35 9.24 -18.65
N GLU A 278 -10.48 8.92 -19.56
CA GLU A 278 -10.62 7.89 -20.60
C GLU A 278 -9.79 6.65 -20.25
N GLY A 279 -10.08 5.54 -20.91
CA GLY A 279 -9.28 4.32 -20.86
C GLY A 279 -9.02 3.79 -19.43
N PHE A 280 -7.77 3.51 -19.15
CA PHE A 280 -7.30 2.96 -17.88
C PHE A 280 -7.60 3.87 -16.67
N HIS A 281 -7.41 5.19 -16.79
CA HIS A 281 -7.67 6.13 -15.69
C HIS A 281 -9.13 6.14 -15.24
N GLY A 282 -10.07 6.00 -16.18
CA GLY A 282 -11.49 5.89 -15.84
C GLY A 282 -11.79 4.65 -15.01
N VAL A 283 -11.16 3.52 -15.31
CA VAL A 283 -11.30 2.27 -14.53
C VAL A 283 -10.72 2.43 -13.12
N GLU A 284 -9.50 2.99 -13.00
CA GLU A 284 -8.87 3.16 -11.69
C GLU A 284 -9.70 4.07 -10.77
N ARG A 285 -10.34 5.11 -11.29
CA ARG A 285 -11.28 5.95 -10.49
C ARG A 285 -12.50 5.18 -9.97
N ILE A 286 -13.00 4.21 -10.74
CA ILE A 286 -14.07 3.31 -10.26
C ILE A 286 -13.55 2.45 -9.12
N PHE A 287 -12.34 1.89 -9.27
CA PHE A 287 -11.73 1.02 -8.29
C PHE A 287 -11.28 1.74 -7.00
N VAL A 288 -11.09 3.06 -7.01
CA VAL A 288 -10.91 3.85 -5.78
C VAL A 288 -12.03 3.56 -4.77
N TRP A 289 -13.30 3.53 -5.20
CA TRP A 289 -14.43 3.25 -4.30
C TRP A 289 -14.38 1.84 -3.73
N LEU A 290 -14.03 0.85 -4.56
CA LEU A 290 -13.88 -0.53 -4.10
C LEU A 290 -12.70 -0.64 -3.11
N GLN A 291 -11.60 0.00 -3.41
CA GLN A 291 -10.41 -0.01 -2.55
C GLN A 291 -10.67 0.65 -1.20
N VAL A 292 -11.41 1.75 -1.14
CA VAL A 292 -11.82 2.36 0.14
C VAL A 292 -12.66 1.40 0.98
N ILE A 293 -13.56 0.65 0.34
CA ILE A 293 -14.38 -0.38 1.03
C ILE A 293 -13.49 -1.52 1.54
N THR A 294 -12.56 -2.01 0.71
CA THR A 294 -11.67 -3.10 1.13
C THR A 294 -10.64 -2.65 2.15
N ALA A 295 -10.15 -1.42 2.11
CA ALA A 295 -9.30 -0.86 3.16
C ALA A 295 -9.99 -0.83 4.52
N ALA A 296 -11.24 -0.36 4.57
CA ALA A 296 -12.06 -0.41 5.78
C ALA A 296 -12.32 -1.86 6.24
N TYR A 297 -12.49 -2.79 5.30
CA TYR A 297 -12.63 -4.22 5.57
C TYR A 297 -11.34 -4.83 6.15
N VAL A 298 -10.15 -4.50 5.61
CA VAL A 298 -8.86 -4.93 6.19
C VAL A 298 -8.68 -4.35 7.59
N ALA A 299 -8.96 -3.05 7.79
CA ALA A 299 -8.87 -2.41 9.10
C ALA A 299 -9.75 -3.10 10.15
N PHE A 300 -11.00 -3.44 9.80
CA PHE A 300 -11.88 -4.21 10.67
C PHE A 300 -11.31 -5.62 10.96
N ALA A 301 -10.83 -6.32 9.94
CA ALA A 301 -10.25 -7.67 10.08
C ALA A 301 -9.00 -7.65 10.96
N HIS A 302 -8.12 -6.64 10.79
CA HIS A 302 -6.92 -6.40 11.58
C HIS A 302 -7.28 -6.18 13.05
N GLY A 303 -8.12 -5.21 13.38
CA GLY A 303 -8.55 -4.98 14.74
C GLY A 303 -9.14 -6.23 15.42
N ALA A 304 -9.95 -7.02 14.67
CA ALA A 304 -10.53 -8.27 15.14
C ALA A 304 -9.50 -9.37 15.44
N ASN A 305 -8.36 -9.40 14.77
CA ASN A 305 -7.28 -10.35 14.98
C ASN A 305 -6.29 -9.85 16.05
N ASP A 306 -5.79 -8.63 15.92
CA ASP A 306 -4.58 -8.20 16.60
C ASP A 306 -4.81 -7.59 17.98
N ARG A 307 -6.08 -7.27 18.35
CA ARG A 307 -6.44 -6.99 19.74
C ARG A 307 -5.92 -8.06 20.69
N SER A 308 -5.94 -9.32 20.27
CA SER A 308 -5.52 -10.46 21.06
C SER A 308 -4.06 -10.37 21.52
N ASN A 309 -3.20 -9.70 20.76
CA ASN A 309 -1.77 -9.60 21.03
C ASN A 309 -1.46 -8.72 22.26
N ALA A 310 -2.35 -7.76 22.60
CA ALA A 310 -2.24 -6.97 23.82
C ALA A 310 -3.15 -7.51 24.94
N ILE A 311 -4.42 -7.82 24.59
CA ILE A 311 -5.44 -8.17 25.60
C ILE A 311 -5.30 -9.62 26.08
N GLY A 312 -4.82 -10.56 25.26
CA GLY A 312 -4.63 -11.96 25.66
C GLY A 312 -3.73 -12.10 26.89
N PRO A 313 -2.47 -11.66 26.81
CA PRO A 313 -1.54 -11.69 27.96
C PRO A 313 -2.04 -10.88 29.15
N MET A 314 -2.60 -9.69 28.94
CA MET A 314 -3.12 -8.85 30.01
C MET A 314 -4.33 -9.49 30.72
N ALA A 315 -5.19 -10.18 30.00
CA ALA A 315 -6.32 -10.91 30.59
C ALA A 315 -5.83 -12.03 31.52
N THR A 316 -4.72 -12.71 31.18
CA THR A 316 -4.07 -13.67 32.08
C THR A 316 -3.51 -13.01 33.34
N VAL A 317 -2.81 -11.88 33.18
CA VAL A 317 -2.33 -11.07 34.33
C VAL A 317 -3.49 -10.65 35.24
N TYR A 318 -4.59 -10.17 34.65
CA TYR A 318 -5.78 -9.75 35.38
C TYR A 318 -6.45 -10.91 36.12
N GLU A 319 -6.53 -12.10 35.48
CA GLU A 319 -7.05 -13.32 36.09
C GLU A 319 -6.19 -13.72 37.32
N LEU A 320 -4.86 -13.76 37.15
CA LEU A 320 -3.92 -14.11 38.23
C LEU A 320 -3.98 -13.15 39.41
N LEU A 321 -4.13 -11.83 39.16
CA LEU A 321 -4.28 -10.82 40.19
C LEU A 321 -5.59 -10.93 41.00
N ASN A 322 -6.64 -11.51 40.43
CA ASN A 322 -7.96 -11.67 41.04
C ASN A 322 -8.23 -13.10 41.54
N SER A 323 -7.30 -14.03 41.29
CA SER A 323 -7.38 -15.41 41.80
C SER A 323 -6.64 -15.56 43.11
N THR A 324 -6.97 -16.62 43.89
CA THR A 324 -6.15 -17.03 45.03
C THR A 324 -4.79 -17.49 44.51
N PRO A 325 -3.66 -17.10 45.14
CA PRO A 325 -2.36 -17.60 44.75
C PRO A 325 -2.30 -19.15 44.71
N GLY A 326 -1.86 -19.70 43.56
CA GLY A 326 -1.88 -21.13 43.30
C GLY A 326 -3.19 -21.66 42.73
N GLU A 327 -4.15 -20.80 42.42
CA GLU A 327 -5.41 -21.19 41.75
C GLU A 327 -5.59 -20.34 40.48
N LEU A 328 -6.15 -20.94 39.42
CA LEU A 328 -6.75 -20.20 38.32
C LEU A 328 -8.26 -20.27 38.50
N ALA A 329 -8.89 -19.12 38.69
CA ALA A 329 -10.33 -19.06 38.59
C ALA A 329 -10.73 -19.59 37.22
N GLY A 330 -11.74 -20.45 37.14
CA GLY A 330 -12.24 -20.96 35.87
C GLY A 330 -12.46 -19.86 34.83
N LYS A 331 -13.13 -20.10 33.77
CA LYS A 331 -13.31 -19.14 32.65
C LYS A 331 -13.74 -17.73 33.13
N VAL A 332 -12.77 -16.82 33.33
CA VAL A 332 -13.03 -15.41 33.64
C VAL A 332 -13.20 -14.68 32.31
N ASP A 333 -14.36 -14.08 32.10
CA ASP A 333 -14.59 -13.24 30.93
C ASP A 333 -13.68 -12.01 30.96
N VAL A 334 -13.13 -11.63 29.81
CA VAL A 334 -12.31 -10.44 29.67
C VAL A 334 -13.17 -9.21 30.04
N PRO A 335 -12.80 -8.41 31.03
CA PRO A 335 -13.62 -7.29 31.45
C PRO A 335 -13.72 -6.21 30.36
N LEU A 336 -14.89 -5.61 30.23
CA LEU A 336 -15.19 -4.63 29.18
C LEU A 336 -14.19 -3.45 29.16
N TRP A 337 -13.72 -2.98 30.32
CA TRP A 337 -12.75 -1.89 30.39
C TRP A 337 -11.42 -2.26 29.72
N LEU A 338 -11.03 -3.51 29.79
CA LEU A 338 -9.80 -4.02 29.16
C LEU A 338 -9.97 -4.12 27.63
N VAL A 339 -11.15 -4.56 27.19
CA VAL A 339 -11.51 -4.55 25.76
C VAL A 339 -11.47 -3.11 25.20
N LEU A 340 -12.04 -2.15 25.93
CA LEU A 340 -12.00 -0.74 25.57
C LEU A 340 -10.57 -0.19 25.53
N LEU A 341 -9.74 -0.54 26.53
CA LEU A 341 -8.33 -0.12 26.58
C LEU A 341 -7.56 -0.57 25.34
N GLY A 342 -7.67 -1.85 24.99
CA GLY A 342 -6.98 -2.40 23.83
C GLY A 342 -7.46 -1.79 22.53
N SER A 343 -8.79 -1.69 22.34
CA SER A 343 -9.37 -1.11 21.12
C SER A 343 -9.02 0.38 20.97
N ALA A 344 -9.09 1.15 22.04
CA ALA A 344 -8.71 2.56 22.04
C ALA A 344 -7.18 2.73 21.85
N GLY A 345 -6.37 1.86 22.48
CA GLY A 345 -4.92 1.88 22.32
C GLY A 345 -4.51 1.70 20.87
N ILE A 346 -5.09 0.72 20.17
CA ILE A 346 -4.87 0.49 18.74
C ILE A 346 -5.24 1.77 17.95
N ALA A 347 -6.45 2.30 18.12
CA ALA A 347 -6.91 3.48 17.39
C ALA A 347 -6.00 4.71 17.65
N ILE A 348 -5.53 4.92 18.89
CA ILE A 348 -4.58 6.00 19.22
C ILE A 348 -3.23 5.78 18.53
N GLY A 349 -2.74 4.54 18.48
CA GLY A 349 -1.52 4.18 17.76
C GLY A 349 -1.58 4.53 16.28
N VAL A 350 -2.68 4.17 15.62
CA VAL A 350 -2.98 4.53 14.22
C VAL A 350 -2.85 6.04 14.00
N VAL A 351 -3.53 6.83 14.84
CA VAL A 351 -3.60 8.30 14.68
C VAL A 351 -2.26 8.98 14.91
N THR A 352 -1.46 8.47 15.86
CA THR A 352 -0.28 9.18 16.34
C THR A 352 1.00 8.84 15.58
N TRP A 353 1.18 7.58 15.15
CA TRP A 353 2.47 7.15 14.61
C TRP A 353 2.40 6.17 13.41
N GLY A 354 1.20 5.83 12.94
CA GLY A 354 0.99 4.81 11.90
C GLY A 354 1.54 5.18 10.51
N TRP A 355 1.71 6.44 10.19
CA TRP A 355 2.16 6.93 8.88
C TRP A 355 3.54 6.42 8.47
N ARG A 356 4.46 6.15 9.42
CA ARG A 356 5.85 5.75 9.13
C ARG A 356 5.99 4.43 8.36
N VAL A 357 5.13 3.47 8.65
CA VAL A 357 5.19 2.13 8.02
C VAL A 357 4.34 2.06 6.75
N MET A 358 3.32 2.94 6.62
CA MET A 358 2.46 2.99 5.43
C MET A 358 3.25 3.22 4.15
N GLU A 359 4.27 4.08 4.18
CA GLU A 359 5.13 4.37 3.02
C GLU A 359 5.86 3.13 2.51
N THR A 360 6.35 2.27 3.41
CA THR A 360 7.09 1.07 3.02
C THR A 360 6.22 0.05 2.28
N ILE A 361 5.00 -0.20 2.75
CA ILE A 361 4.07 -1.14 2.12
C ILE A 361 3.48 -0.54 0.84
N GLY A 362 3.17 0.77 0.85
CA GLY A 362 2.49 1.43 -0.25
C GLY A 362 3.33 1.62 -1.52
N HIS A 363 4.66 1.71 -1.39
CA HIS A 363 5.51 2.16 -2.51
C HIS A 363 6.75 1.31 -2.78
N LYS A 364 7.25 0.53 -1.80
CA LYS A 364 8.59 -0.09 -1.93
C LYS A 364 8.57 -1.55 -2.42
N ILE A 365 7.43 -2.26 -2.36
CA ILE A 365 7.32 -3.68 -2.73
C ILE A 365 6.94 -3.85 -4.20
N THR A 366 5.91 -3.14 -4.65
CA THR A 366 5.41 -3.11 -6.02
C THR A 366 4.62 -1.82 -6.24
N ASP A 367 4.46 -1.39 -7.50
CA ASP A 367 3.59 -0.27 -7.82
C ASP A 367 2.12 -0.65 -7.60
N ILE A 368 1.46 0.07 -6.73
CA ILE A 368 0.06 -0.16 -6.37
C ILE A 368 -0.84 0.86 -7.05
N THR A 369 -1.76 0.36 -7.88
CA THR A 369 -2.89 1.12 -8.43
C THR A 369 -4.17 0.76 -7.67
N PRO A 370 -5.27 1.53 -7.78
CA PRO A 370 -6.54 1.17 -7.14
C PRO A 370 -7.05 -0.23 -7.45
N THR A 371 -6.92 -0.72 -8.69
CA THR A 371 -7.27 -2.10 -9.07
C THR A 371 -6.41 -3.14 -8.36
N ARG A 372 -5.10 -2.92 -8.28
CA ARG A 372 -4.14 -3.78 -7.57
C ARG A 372 -4.36 -3.73 -6.07
N GLY A 373 -4.57 -2.52 -5.52
CA GLY A 373 -4.85 -2.31 -4.10
C GLY A 373 -6.13 -3.03 -3.67
N PHE A 374 -7.23 -2.88 -4.41
CA PHE A 374 -8.46 -3.65 -4.18
C PHE A 374 -8.20 -5.16 -4.10
N ALA A 375 -7.48 -5.71 -5.08
CA ALA A 375 -7.21 -7.15 -5.13
C ALA A 375 -6.34 -7.62 -3.96
N ALA A 376 -5.31 -6.84 -3.58
CA ALA A 376 -4.44 -7.15 -2.46
C ALA A 376 -5.20 -7.09 -1.13
N GLU A 377 -5.96 -6.03 -0.90
CA GLU A 377 -6.76 -5.83 0.31
C GLU A 377 -7.86 -6.88 0.45
N PHE A 378 -8.56 -7.22 -0.64
CA PHE A 378 -9.56 -8.29 -0.65
C PHE A 378 -8.94 -9.65 -0.28
N GLY A 379 -7.80 -10.00 -0.90
CA GLY A 379 -7.10 -11.25 -0.61
C GLY A 379 -6.61 -11.33 0.84
N ALA A 380 -6.02 -10.24 1.34
CA ALA A 380 -5.53 -10.16 2.70
C ALA A 380 -6.66 -10.25 3.73
N ALA A 381 -7.67 -9.38 3.63
CA ALA A 381 -8.77 -9.33 4.59
C ALA A 381 -9.58 -10.64 4.63
N THR A 382 -9.85 -11.23 3.47
CA THR A 382 -10.55 -12.51 3.37
C THR A 382 -9.75 -13.61 4.08
N THR A 383 -8.44 -13.68 3.85
CA THR A 383 -7.56 -14.65 4.52
C THR A 383 -7.55 -14.44 6.03
N ILE A 384 -7.33 -13.20 6.51
CA ILE A 384 -7.30 -12.88 7.94
C ILE A 384 -8.62 -13.27 8.61
N LEU A 385 -9.76 -12.94 8.01
CA LEU A 385 -11.05 -13.26 8.57
C LEU A 385 -11.35 -14.76 8.58
N VAL A 386 -10.98 -15.50 7.54
CA VAL A 386 -11.16 -16.95 7.48
C VAL A 386 -10.38 -17.64 8.61
N PHE A 387 -9.11 -17.31 8.82
CA PHE A 387 -8.30 -17.85 9.91
C PHE A 387 -8.81 -17.42 11.30
N SER A 388 -9.39 -16.23 11.40
CA SER A 388 -9.95 -15.71 12.64
C SER A 388 -11.36 -16.21 12.93
N MET A 389 -11.99 -17.02 12.06
CA MET A 389 -13.32 -17.58 12.31
C MET A 389 -13.32 -18.52 13.52
N PRO A 390 -14.44 -18.66 14.27
CA PRO A 390 -14.49 -19.45 15.48
C PRO A 390 -14.12 -20.94 15.30
N PHE A 391 -14.25 -21.48 14.10
CA PHE A 391 -13.90 -22.86 13.76
C PHE A 391 -12.41 -23.09 13.51
N LEU A 392 -11.65 -22.04 13.12
CA LEU A 392 -10.19 -22.10 13.04
C LEU A 392 -9.56 -21.44 14.26
N ALA A 393 -9.91 -20.21 14.55
CA ALA A 393 -9.44 -19.39 15.67
C ALA A 393 -7.91 -19.38 15.81
N VAL A 394 -7.19 -19.38 14.67
CA VAL A 394 -5.73 -19.34 14.62
C VAL A 394 -5.27 -17.91 14.47
N PRO A 395 -4.40 -17.41 15.36
CA PRO A 395 -3.80 -16.08 15.19
C PRO A 395 -2.87 -16.10 13.99
N VAL A 396 -3.15 -15.24 13.01
CA VAL A 396 -2.30 -15.06 11.83
C VAL A 396 -1.57 -13.73 11.89
N SER A 397 -0.46 -13.64 11.16
CA SER A 397 0.21 -12.38 10.95
C SER A 397 -0.48 -11.61 9.83
N THR A 398 -1.11 -10.49 10.19
CA THR A 398 -1.76 -9.58 9.24
C THR A 398 -0.75 -8.97 8.27
N THR A 399 0.45 -8.64 8.77
CA THR A 399 1.57 -8.15 7.96
C THR A 399 2.02 -9.16 6.90
N HIS A 400 2.22 -10.43 7.30
CA HIS A 400 2.58 -11.49 6.34
C HIS A 400 1.52 -11.66 5.26
N THR A 401 0.26 -11.67 5.69
CA THR A 401 -0.87 -11.88 4.80
C THR A 401 -0.97 -10.77 3.76
N LEU A 402 -0.86 -9.50 4.18
CA LEU A 402 -0.91 -8.38 3.24
C LEU A 402 0.32 -8.31 2.33
N VAL A 403 1.51 -8.46 2.87
CA VAL A 403 2.73 -8.48 2.05
C VAL A 403 2.66 -9.61 1.03
N GLY A 404 2.17 -10.79 1.43
CA GLY A 404 1.91 -11.90 0.51
C GLY A 404 0.91 -11.52 -0.58
N ALA A 405 -0.18 -10.81 -0.24
CA ALA A 405 -1.18 -10.34 -1.18
C ALA A 405 -0.61 -9.29 -2.17
N VAL A 406 0.21 -8.35 -1.66
CA VAL A 406 0.91 -7.35 -2.49
C VAL A 406 1.89 -8.02 -3.47
N VAL A 407 2.64 -9.01 -3.01
CA VAL A 407 3.48 -9.83 -3.89
C VAL A 407 2.63 -10.57 -4.93
N GLY A 408 1.48 -11.13 -4.53
CA GLY A 408 0.56 -11.83 -5.42
C GLY A 408 0.05 -10.95 -6.55
N VAL A 409 -0.39 -9.72 -6.29
CA VAL A 409 -0.82 -8.78 -7.35
C VAL A 409 0.36 -8.34 -8.21
N GLY A 410 1.54 -8.15 -7.63
CA GLY A 410 2.76 -7.85 -8.36
C GLY A 410 3.11 -8.95 -9.37
N LEU A 411 3.02 -10.22 -8.95
CA LEU A 411 3.25 -11.37 -9.82
C LEU A 411 2.20 -11.49 -10.93
N ALA A 412 0.93 -11.20 -10.63
CA ALA A 412 -0.15 -11.19 -11.63
C ALA A 412 0.03 -10.08 -12.68
N GLY A 413 0.66 -8.97 -12.31
CA GLY A 413 1.08 -7.91 -13.24
C GLY A 413 2.38 -8.19 -13.98
N GLY A 414 3.10 -9.28 -13.63
CA GLY A 414 4.40 -9.68 -14.17
C GLY A 414 5.46 -9.80 -13.08
N ALA A 415 6.26 -10.88 -13.10
CA ALA A 415 7.22 -11.18 -12.03
C ALA A 415 8.28 -10.06 -11.79
N LYS A 416 8.57 -9.26 -12.80
CA LYS A 416 9.48 -8.10 -12.70
C LYS A 416 8.90 -6.97 -11.83
N ASN A 417 7.60 -6.94 -11.56
CA ASN A 417 6.94 -5.90 -10.77
C ASN A 417 7.14 -6.03 -9.26
N VAL A 418 7.83 -7.07 -8.79
CA VAL A 418 8.06 -7.30 -7.35
C VAL A 418 9.51 -7.03 -6.98
N ASP A 419 9.76 -6.16 -5.99
CA ASP A 419 11.10 -5.98 -5.44
C ASP A 419 11.42 -7.04 -4.38
N PHE A 420 12.07 -8.13 -4.83
CA PHE A 420 12.49 -9.22 -3.96
C PHE A 420 13.59 -8.84 -2.96
N ARG A 421 14.28 -7.68 -3.12
CA ARG A 421 15.27 -7.20 -2.13
C ARG A 421 14.54 -6.59 -0.93
N VAL A 422 13.53 -5.76 -1.21
CA VAL A 422 12.67 -5.20 -0.16
C VAL A 422 11.91 -6.32 0.54
N PHE A 423 11.31 -7.24 -0.22
CA PHE A 423 10.67 -8.43 0.34
C PHE A 423 11.62 -9.24 1.24
N GLY A 424 12.88 -9.46 0.83
CA GLY A 424 13.88 -10.16 1.63
C GLY A 424 14.22 -9.46 2.95
N LYS A 425 14.30 -8.11 2.98
CA LYS A 425 14.50 -7.33 4.21
C LYS A 425 13.30 -7.47 5.16
N ILE A 426 12.09 -7.39 4.62
CA ILE A 426 10.85 -7.57 5.38
C ILE A 426 10.80 -9.00 5.95
N PHE A 427 11.08 -10.02 5.15
CA PHE A 427 11.12 -11.41 5.58
C PHE A 427 12.15 -11.64 6.70
N ALA A 428 13.35 -11.05 6.59
CA ALA A 428 14.37 -11.13 7.64
C ALA A 428 13.89 -10.48 8.95
N SER A 429 13.16 -9.37 8.89
CA SER A 429 12.58 -8.73 10.08
C SER A 429 11.51 -9.60 10.74
N TRP A 430 10.75 -10.36 9.97
CA TRP A 430 9.76 -11.32 10.50
C TRP A 430 10.42 -12.44 11.29
N VAL A 431 11.45 -13.05 10.70
CA VAL A 431 12.23 -14.12 11.38
C VAL A 431 12.90 -13.61 12.65
N ALA A 432 13.40 -12.37 12.62
CA ALA A 432 14.05 -11.75 13.77
C ALA A 432 13.08 -11.40 14.91
N SER A 433 11.80 -11.15 14.62
CA SER A 433 10.82 -10.69 15.61
C SER A 433 10.61 -11.67 16.75
N LEU A 434 10.53 -12.97 16.44
CA LEU A 434 10.30 -14.02 17.45
C LEU A 434 11.47 -14.14 18.44
N PRO A 435 12.75 -14.34 17.99
CA PRO A 435 13.86 -14.44 18.93
C PRO A 435 14.17 -13.10 19.63
N ALA A 436 13.99 -11.95 18.97
CA ALA A 436 14.23 -10.65 19.58
C ALA A 436 13.28 -10.40 20.76
N ALA A 437 11.98 -10.61 20.55
CA ALA A 437 10.99 -10.45 21.60
C ALA A 437 11.14 -11.53 22.69
N GLY A 438 11.45 -12.78 22.32
CA GLY A 438 11.69 -13.86 23.28
C GLY A 438 12.90 -13.58 24.20
N PHE A 439 14.04 -13.24 23.62
CA PHE A 439 15.23 -12.87 24.38
C PHE A 439 15.01 -11.62 25.24
N GLY A 440 14.33 -10.60 24.69
CA GLY A 440 13.95 -9.39 25.42
C GLY A 440 13.05 -9.70 26.62
N ALA A 441 12.07 -10.61 26.45
CA ALA A 441 11.16 -11.01 27.51
C ALA A 441 11.89 -11.75 28.64
N VAL A 442 12.78 -12.70 28.31
CA VAL A 442 13.63 -13.40 29.29
C VAL A 442 14.51 -12.40 30.04
N THR A 443 15.14 -11.48 29.35
CA THR A 443 16.03 -10.46 29.97
C THR A 443 15.25 -9.58 30.95
N LEU A 444 14.07 -9.09 30.55
CA LEU A 444 13.23 -8.27 31.41
C LEU A 444 12.69 -9.05 32.61
N TYR A 445 12.28 -10.32 32.40
CA TYR A 445 11.78 -11.19 33.46
C TYR A 445 12.85 -11.44 34.52
N VAL A 446 14.06 -11.79 34.10
CA VAL A 446 15.22 -11.99 35.01
C VAL A 446 15.55 -10.69 35.76
N ALA A 447 15.55 -9.55 35.07
CA ALA A 447 15.81 -8.25 35.71
C ALA A 447 14.72 -7.85 36.73
N MET A 448 13.46 -8.20 36.48
CA MET A 448 12.34 -7.94 37.41
C MET A 448 12.38 -8.88 38.65
N GLY A 449 12.93 -10.10 38.53
CA GLY A 449 13.04 -11.06 39.62
C GLY A 449 11.70 -11.31 40.33
N SER A 450 10.61 -11.25 39.63
CA SER A 450 9.23 -11.51 40.08
C SER A 450 8.79 -10.71 41.33
N THR A 451 9.27 -9.47 41.46
CA THR A 451 8.95 -8.59 42.58
C THR A 451 8.38 -7.24 42.09
N ALA A 452 7.36 -6.75 42.80
CA ALA A 452 6.74 -5.46 42.48
C ALA A 452 7.71 -4.27 42.55
N ILE A 453 8.70 -4.32 43.47
CA ILE A 453 9.71 -3.26 43.61
C ILE A 453 10.59 -3.19 42.38
N ASN A 454 11.06 -4.32 41.89
CA ASN A 454 11.87 -4.38 40.69
C ASN A 454 11.06 -3.96 39.42
N LEU A 455 9.79 -4.30 39.39
CA LEU A 455 8.88 -3.87 38.30
C LEU A 455 8.86 -2.33 38.18
N ILE A 456 8.75 -1.61 39.31
CA ILE A 456 8.73 -0.15 39.37
C ILE A 456 10.05 0.45 38.83
N VAL A 457 11.15 -0.27 38.93
CA VAL A 457 12.47 0.20 38.49
C VAL A 457 12.72 -0.22 37.03
N VAL A 458 12.45 -1.47 36.70
CA VAL A 458 12.81 -2.05 35.39
C VAL A 458 11.95 -1.48 34.26
N LEU A 459 10.65 -1.31 34.45
CA LEU A 459 9.77 -0.78 33.39
C LEU A 459 10.09 0.67 33.00
N PRO A 460 10.29 1.62 33.92
CA PRO A 460 10.73 2.97 33.55
C PRO A 460 12.10 3.00 32.88
N ILE A 461 13.06 2.14 33.30
CA ILE A 461 14.36 2.05 32.67
C ILE A 461 14.22 1.51 31.23
N ALA A 462 13.43 0.46 31.02
CA ALA A 462 13.15 -0.07 29.69
C ALA A 462 12.49 0.99 28.79
N PHE A 463 11.50 1.72 29.32
CA PHE A 463 10.87 2.82 28.61
C PHE A 463 11.83 3.98 28.31
N ALA A 464 12.67 4.37 29.29
CA ALA A 464 13.69 5.38 29.08
C ALA A 464 14.73 4.98 28.03
N ALA A 465 15.10 3.70 27.95
CA ALA A 465 15.96 3.18 26.91
C ALA A 465 15.32 3.30 25.51
N VAL A 466 14.03 3.02 25.39
CA VAL A 466 13.28 3.26 24.14
C VAL A 466 13.28 4.74 23.76
N VAL A 467 12.94 5.63 24.70
CA VAL A 467 12.95 7.08 24.47
C VAL A 467 14.35 7.55 24.05
N TYR A 468 15.40 7.01 24.68
CA TYR A 468 16.79 7.32 24.31
C TYR A 468 17.10 6.88 22.86
N VAL A 469 16.73 5.65 22.46
CA VAL A 469 16.91 5.17 21.07
C VAL A 469 16.17 6.08 20.09
N LEU A 470 14.93 6.42 20.37
CA LEU A 470 14.15 7.33 19.55
C LEU A 470 14.76 8.73 19.46
N TRP A 471 15.36 9.21 20.57
CA TRP A 471 16.02 10.51 20.60
C TRP A 471 17.33 10.53 19.82
N VAL A 472 18.17 9.49 19.95
CA VAL A 472 19.46 9.39 19.22
C VAL A 472 19.24 9.21 17.71
N THR A 473 18.18 8.53 17.31
CA THR A 473 17.84 8.31 15.89
C THR A 473 16.94 9.40 15.29
N ARG A 474 16.70 10.52 16.00
CA ARG A 474 15.77 11.58 15.56
C ARG A 474 16.17 12.30 14.27
N ASP A 475 17.48 12.40 14.00
CA ASP A 475 18.03 13.16 12.87
C ASP A 475 17.84 12.43 11.52
N GLU A 476 17.29 11.21 11.52
CA GLU A 476 16.73 10.55 10.32
C GLU A 476 15.25 10.94 10.10
N GLU A 477 14.82 12.10 10.56
CA GLU A 477 13.46 12.56 10.36
C GLU A 477 13.18 12.85 8.88
N ILE A 478 12.33 12.02 8.31
CA ILE A 478 11.38 12.47 7.28
C ILE A 478 10.55 13.56 7.97
N VAL A 479 10.75 14.81 7.58
CA VAL A 479 10.11 15.96 8.21
C VAL A 479 8.60 15.76 8.11
N ILE A 480 7.91 15.73 9.27
CA ILE A 480 6.44 15.64 9.35
C ILE A 480 5.79 16.74 8.51
N GLU A 481 6.46 17.90 8.37
CA GLU A 481 6.06 18.99 7.49
C GLU A 481 6.01 18.59 6.02
N ASP A 482 6.93 17.75 5.50
CA ASP A 482 6.88 17.27 4.12
C ASP A 482 5.78 16.20 3.96
N ALA A 483 5.59 15.32 4.94
CA ALA A 483 4.49 14.35 4.93
C ALA A 483 3.11 14.99 5.17
N LEU A 484 3.02 16.12 5.90
CA LEU A 484 1.80 16.89 6.13
C LEU A 484 1.59 18.00 5.09
N ALA A 485 2.64 18.54 4.49
CA ALA A 485 2.56 19.47 3.36
C ALA A 485 2.02 18.77 2.12
N ASP A 486 2.35 17.49 1.93
CA ASP A 486 1.70 16.60 0.94
C ASP A 486 0.19 16.38 1.21
N VAL A 487 -0.29 16.69 2.40
CA VAL A 487 -1.71 16.56 2.80
C VAL A 487 -2.54 17.81 2.53
N GLY A 488 -1.89 18.95 2.26
CA GLY A 488 -2.56 20.27 2.18
C GLY A 488 -2.73 20.86 0.77
N GLY A 489 -2.21 20.25 -0.24
CA GLY A 489 -2.35 20.70 -1.63
C GLY A 489 -1.62 19.71 -2.52
N ASP A 490 -2.28 19.27 -3.54
CA ASP A 490 -1.76 18.52 -4.68
C ASP A 490 -0.58 17.60 -4.31
N GLY A 491 -0.91 16.44 -3.71
CA GLY A 491 0.04 15.54 -3.07
C GLY A 491 1.12 15.09 -4.03
N THR A 492 2.29 15.68 -3.89
CA THR A 492 3.47 15.30 -4.67
C THR A 492 4.11 14.08 -4.01
N LYS A 493 3.65 12.87 -4.41
CA LYS A 493 4.51 11.67 -4.41
C LYS A 493 5.89 12.09 -4.88
N GLN A 494 6.94 11.48 -4.38
CA GLN A 494 8.10 11.36 -5.27
C GLN A 494 7.57 10.68 -6.53
N PRO A 495 7.52 11.38 -7.66
CA PRO A 495 6.86 10.86 -8.84
C PRO A 495 7.54 9.58 -9.27
N THR A 496 6.78 8.60 -9.77
CA THR A 496 7.36 7.37 -10.34
C THR A 496 8.31 7.75 -11.48
N VAL A 497 9.22 6.86 -11.86
CA VAL A 497 10.12 7.12 -12.99
C VAL A 497 9.32 7.50 -14.23
N PHE A 498 8.20 6.83 -14.49
CA PHE A 498 7.35 7.14 -15.65
C PHE A 498 6.50 8.42 -15.46
N GLU A 499 6.14 8.80 -14.24
CA GLU A 499 5.55 10.11 -13.94
C GLU A 499 6.58 11.25 -14.15
N LEU A 500 7.84 11.05 -13.76
CA LEU A 500 8.91 12.01 -14.05
C LEU A 500 9.26 12.04 -15.54
N PHE A 501 9.20 10.89 -16.21
CA PHE A 501 9.39 10.82 -17.65
C PHE A 501 8.30 11.59 -18.40
N HIS A 502 7.05 11.49 -17.95
CA HIS A 502 5.94 12.29 -18.47
C HIS A 502 6.11 13.78 -18.12
N LYS A 503 6.50 14.14 -16.89
CA LYS A 503 6.81 15.53 -16.53
C LYS A 503 7.95 16.13 -17.35
N HIS A 504 8.92 15.32 -17.74
CA HIS A 504 9.96 15.75 -18.66
C HIS A 504 9.38 16.00 -20.06
N ALA A 505 8.42 15.17 -20.53
CA ALA A 505 7.72 15.42 -21.80
C ALA A 505 6.91 16.72 -21.75
N GLU A 506 6.19 17.00 -20.66
CA GLU A 506 5.49 18.29 -20.45
C GLU A 506 6.47 19.49 -20.49
N ALA A 507 7.66 19.37 -19.90
CA ALA A 507 8.68 20.40 -19.93
C ALA A 507 9.26 20.60 -21.34
N VAL A 508 9.41 19.51 -22.10
CA VAL A 508 9.82 19.56 -23.52
C VAL A 508 8.75 20.27 -24.35
N GLU A 509 7.46 20.00 -24.15
CA GLU A 509 6.35 20.68 -24.82
C GLU A 509 6.39 22.19 -24.53
N VAL A 510 6.57 22.62 -23.28
CA VAL A 510 6.72 24.04 -22.90
C VAL A 510 7.89 24.71 -23.63
N THR A 511 9.01 24.00 -23.80
CA THR A 511 10.17 24.51 -24.55
C THR A 511 9.82 24.72 -26.00
N VAL A 512 9.09 23.80 -26.62
CA VAL A 512 8.61 23.91 -28.00
C VAL A 512 7.62 25.07 -28.16
N ASP A 513 6.69 25.26 -27.23
CA ASP A 513 5.70 26.35 -27.27
C ASP A 513 6.38 27.75 -27.24
N HIS A 514 7.40 27.92 -26.42
CA HIS A 514 8.20 29.15 -26.42
C HIS A 514 8.92 29.34 -27.75
N MET A 515 9.52 28.29 -28.30
CA MET A 515 10.15 28.29 -29.61
C MET A 515 9.16 28.65 -30.72
N LEU A 516 7.97 28.08 -30.75
CA LEU A 516 6.91 28.39 -31.73
C LEU A 516 6.45 29.83 -31.64
N THR A 517 6.37 30.39 -30.43
CA THR A 517 6.04 31.80 -30.20
C THR A 517 7.16 32.70 -30.73
N ALA A 518 8.43 32.31 -30.61
CA ALA A 518 9.57 33.02 -31.19
C ALA A 518 9.53 32.99 -32.72
N VAL A 519 9.17 31.84 -33.33
CA VAL A 519 8.98 31.68 -34.78
C VAL A 519 7.85 32.60 -35.28
N ASP A 520 6.70 32.62 -34.58
CA ASP A 520 5.57 33.50 -34.96
C ASP A 520 5.95 34.97 -34.97
N LYS A 521 6.67 35.45 -33.94
CA LYS A 521 7.18 36.84 -33.90
C LYS A 521 8.20 37.12 -34.99
N ALA A 522 9.15 36.21 -35.20
CA ALA A 522 10.16 36.37 -36.23
C ALA A 522 9.57 36.44 -37.65
N THR A 523 8.52 35.66 -37.93
CA THR A 523 7.79 35.70 -39.22
C THR A 523 7.03 37.03 -39.43
N LYS A 524 6.57 37.65 -38.36
CA LYS A 524 5.95 39.00 -38.40
C LYS A 524 6.95 40.13 -38.44
N GLY A 525 8.25 39.85 -38.31
CA GLY A 525 9.30 40.86 -38.20
C GLY A 525 9.33 41.59 -36.86
N GLU A 526 8.75 40.98 -35.82
CA GLU A 526 8.73 41.48 -34.44
C GLU A 526 9.98 41.03 -33.67
N ASP A 527 10.29 41.71 -32.56
CA ASP A 527 11.39 41.31 -31.69
C ASP A 527 11.01 40.01 -30.92
N ALA A 528 11.74 38.94 -31.17
CA ALA A 528 11.55 37.63 -30.56
C ALA A 528 12.57 37.37 -29.45
N SER A 529 13.39 38.31 -29.04
CA SER A 529 14.49 38.08 -28.08
C SER A 529 14.02 37.54 -26.74
N ALA A 530 12.86 37.96 -26.26
CA ALA A 530 12.27 37.47 -24.99
C ALA A 530 11.84 35.99 -25.07
N GLU A 531 11.23 35.59 -26.17
CA GLU A 531 10.77 34.21 -26.40
C GLU A 531 11.94 33.26 -26.67
N ILE A 532 12.97 33.74 -27.37
CA ILE A 532 14.23 33.00 -27.55
C ILE A 532 14.85 32.69 -26.18
N GLN A 533 14.94 33.73 -25.30
CA GLN A 533 15.46 33.48 -23.94
C GLN A 533 14.55 32.53 -23.13
N ALA A 534 13.23 32.68 -23.25
CA ALA A 534 12.29 31.80 -22.57
C ALA A 534 12.43 30.35 -23.05
N THR A 535 12.71 30.10 -24.33
CA THR A 535 13.01 28.75 -24.85
C THR A 535 14.25 28.16 -24.20
N ILE A 536 15.33 28.95 -24.07
CA ILE A 536 16.59 28.51 -23.43
C ILE A 536 16.36 28.21 -21.95
N ASP A 537 15.61 29.06 -21.24
CA ASP A 537 15.31 28.86 -19.82
C ASP A 537 14.41 27.63 -19.59
N ALA A 538 13.49 27.35 -20.52
CA ALA A 538 12.62 26.19 -20.46
C ALA A 538 13.38 24.87 -20.74
N GLU A 539 14.33 24.87 -21.69
CA GLU A 539 15.20 23.72 -21.95
C GLU A 539 16.06 23.40 -20.71
N LEU A 540 16.62 24.43 -20.07
CA LEU A 540 17.37 24.24 -18.82
C LEU A 540 16.52 23.59 -17.72
N ALA A 541 15.25 23.98 -17.62
CA ALA A 541 14.30 23.36 -16.66
C ALA A 541 13.97 21.91 -17.03
N ALA A 542 13.87 21.56 -18.31
CA ALA A 542 13.73 20.19 -18.78
C ALA A 542 14.97 19.35 -18.44
N ASP A 543 16.17 19.91 -18.63
CA ASP A 543 17.46 19.31 -18.29
C ASP A 543 17.57 18.97 -16.79
N ASP A 544 17.06 19.81 -15.90
CA ASP A 544 17.02 19.54 -14.46
C ASP A 544 16.19 18.30 -14.15
N ILE A 545 15.02 18.12 -14.79
CA ILE A 545 14.18 16.94 -14.64
C ILE A 545 14.89 15.69 -15.20
N LYS A 546 15.53 15.79 -16.37
CA LYS A 546 16.33 14.72 -16.98
C LYS A 546 17.45 14.26 -16.03
N ASN A 547 18.18 15.21 -15.44
CA ASN A 547 19.29 14.90 -14.54
C ASN A 547 18.82 14.25 -13.25
N ALA A 548 17.70 14.69 -12.68
CA ALA A 548 17.06 14.04 -11.54
C ALA A 548 16.63 12.60 -11.88
N LEU A 549 16.09 12.35 -13.09
CA LEU A 549 15.76 11.00 -13.57
C LEU A 549 17.02 10.12 -13.72
N ARG A 550 18.09 10.62 -14.32
CA ARG A 550 19.36 9.90 -14.49
C ARG A 550 19.96 9.50 -13.15
N GLU A 551 19.96 10.41 -12.18
CA GLU A 551 20.45 10.13 -10.83
C GLU A 551 19.65 9.01 -10.17
N LYS A 552 18.33 9.09 -10.16
CA LYS A 552 17.45 8.09 -9.57
C LYS A 552 17.58 6.71 -10.22
N VAL A 553 17.64 6.65 -11.54
CA VAL A 553 17.82 5.39 -12.29
C VAL A 553 19.20 4.78 -12.03
N SER A 554 20.25 5.61 -12.00
CA SER A 554 21.64 5.16 -11.76
C SER A 554 21.84 4.68 -10.32
N ALA A 555 21.20 5.31 -9.34
CA ALA A 555 21.25 4.89 -7.93
C ALA A 555 20.50 3.56 -7.69
N ARG A 556 19.81 3.01 -8.67
CA ARG A 556 18.94 1.84 -8.56
C ARG A 556 17.89 1.96 -7.44
N GLU A 557 17.49 3.17 -7.14
CA GLU A 557 16.42 3.45 -6.17
C GLU A 557 15.05 3.01 -6.70
N TRP A 558 14.95 2.86 -8.03
CA TRP A 558 13.73 2.52 -8.74
C TRP A 558 13.88 1.21 -9.48
N LYS A 559 12.85 0.39 -9.39
CA LYS A 559 12.77 -0.84 -10.16
C LYS A 559 12.05 -0.55 -11.48
N LEU A 560 12.82 -0.46 -12.54
CA LEU A 560 12.28 -0.38 -13.89
C LEU A 560 11.86 -1.76 -14.38
N LEU A 561 10.71 -1.83 -15.05
CA LEU A 561 10.23 -3.04 -15.75
C LEU A 561 10.99 -3.28 -17.06
N ILE A 562 11.63 -2.24 -17.56
CA ILE A 562 12.55 -2.24 -18.70
C ILE A 562 13.98 -2.12 -18.21
N ASP A 563 14.94 -2.45 -19.05
CA ASP A 563 16.35 -2.28 -18.75
C ASP A 563 16.65 -0.79 -18.51
N SER A 564 17.49 -0.49 -17.51
CA SER A 564 17.90 0.89 -17.20
C SER A 564 18.54 1.57 -18.42
N ASP A 565 19.28 0.83 -19.23
CA ASP A 565 19.92 1.37 -20.44
C ASP A 565 18.87 1.69 -21.51
N GLU A 566 17.81 0.87 -21.65
CA GLU A 566 16.68 1.16 -22.55
C GLU A 566 15.91 2.40 -22.08
N PHE A 567 15.66 2.54 -20.78
CA PHE A 567 15.01 3.73 -20.24
C PHE A 567 15.84 5.01 -20.46
N LEU A 568 17.14 4.94 -20.17
CA LEU A 568 18.04 6.08 -20.37
C LEU A 568 18.18 6.44 -21.87
N PHE A 569 18.08 5.45 -22.75
CA PHE A 569 18.02 5.66 -24.18
C PHE A 569 16.76 6.43 -24.59
N MET A 570 15.57 6.02 -24.11
CA MET A 570 14.31 6.71 -24.36
C MET A 570 14.36 8.15 -23.83
N LEU A 571 14.84 8.34 -22.59
CA LEU A 571 15.00 9.67 -21.99
C LEU A 571 15.91 10.57 -22.82
N GLY A 572 17.05 10.03 -23.30
CA GLY A 572 17.95 10.79 -24.16
C GLY A 572 17.37 11.13 -25.54
N ARG A 573 16.43 10.30 -26.06
CA ARG A 573 15.69 10.62 -27.29
C ARG A 573 14.67 11.72 -27.08
N GLN A 574 13.91 11.64 -26.00
CA GLN A 574 12.93 12.66 -25.63
C GLN A 574 13.57 14.04 -25.41
N ASP A 575 14.71 14.09 -24.76
CA ASP A 575 15.48 15.29 -24.46
C ASP A 575 15.93 16.05 -25.72
N ARG A 576 16.29 15.32 -26.78
CA ARG A 576 16.68 15.93 -28.04
C ARG A 576 15.62 16.85 -28.67
N ILE A 577 14.35 16.63 -28.35
CA ILE A 577 13.26 17.50 -28.84
C ILE A 577 13.44 18.90 -28.29
N ALA A 578 13.75 19.07 -27.01
CA ALA A 578 14.03 20.33 -26.38
C ALA A 578 15.34 20.96 -26.92
N ASP A 579 16.41 20.14 -27.04
CA ASP A 579 17.68 20.57 -27.63
C ASP A 579 17.48 21.18 -29.04
N TYR A 580 16.67 20.52 -29.89
CA TYR A 580 16.42 21.03 -31.24
C TYR A 580 15.48 22.23 -31.23
N ALA A 581 14.55 22.37 -30.31
CA ALA A 581 13.72 23.55 -30.13
C ALA A 581 14.57 24.75 -29.72
N GLN A 582 15.54 24.58 -28.81
CA GLN A 582 16.54 25.61 -28.49
C GLN A 582 17.36 26.00 -29.73
N ASN A 583 17.82 25.04 -30.53
CA ASN A 583 18.58 25.32 -31.75
C ASN A 583 17.77 26.14 -32.77
N VAL A 584 16.45 25.94 -32.89
CA VAL A 584 15.57 26.82 -33.71
C VAL A 584 15.59 28.23 -33.18
N ALA A 585 15.35 28.39 -31.85
CA ALA A 585 15.32 29.71 -31.22
C ALA A 585 16.65 30.47 -31.38
N GLU A 586 17.80 29.78 -31.18
CA GLU A 586 19.12 30.35 -31.40
C GLU A 586 19.33 30.74 -32.86
N GLN A 587 18.89 29.93 -33.83
CA GLN A 587 19.01 30.22 -35.25
C GLN A 587 18.25 31.51 -35.65
N LEU A 588 17.08 31.76 -35.02
CA LEU A 588 16.30 32.99 -35.24
C LEU A 588 17.03 34.24 -34.76
N SER A 589 17.93 34.14 -33.77
CA SER A 589 18.71 35.28 -33.24
C SER A 589 19.80 35.77 -34.20
N PHE A 590 20.21 34.97 -35.19
CA PHE A 590 21.38 35.28 -36.01
C PHE A 590 21.12 36.38 -37.03
N ARG A 591 19.92 36.42 -37.61
CA ARG A 591 19.46 37.47 -38.50
C ARG A 591 17.94 37.40 -38.72
N PRO A 592 17.29 38.52 -39.18
CA PRO A 592 15.88 38.50 -39.60
C PRO A 592 15.62 37.47 -40.71
N LEU A 593 14.42 36.90 -40.71
CA LEU A 593 13.96 35.98 -41.75
C LEU A 593 13.85 36.71 -43.09
N TYR A 594 13.95 35.93 -44.17
CA TYR A 594 13.81 36.41 -45.55
C TYR A 594 12.48 37.15 -45.74
N GLU A 595 12.55 38.39 -46.31
CA GLU A 595 11.40 39.28 -46.51
C GLU A 595 10.54 38.85 -47.71
N ASN A 596 9.92 37.69 -47.61
CA ASN A 596 8.98 37.17 -48.58
C ASN A 596 7.79 36.60 -47.82
N ASP A 597 6.60 37.17 -47.97
CA ASP A 597 5.40 36.83 -47.20
C ASP A 597 4.98 35.35 -47.40
N GLU A 598 5.10 34.83 -48.64
CA GLU A 598 4.74 33.43 -48.91
C GLU A 598 5.75 32.46 -48.28
N ALA A 599 7.04 32.79 -48.27
CA ALA A 599 8.08 32.03 -47.59
C ALA A 599 7.88 32.06 -46.05
N ARG A 600 7.51 33.20 -45.46
CA ARG A 600 7.19 33.34 -44.04
C ARG A 600 5.95 32.50 -43.65
N GLN A 601 4.93 32.49 -44.52
CA GLN A 601 3.76 31.64 -44.31
C GLN A 601 4.14 30.16 -44.30
N MET A 602 5.04 29.71 -45.16
CA MET A 602 5.52 28.33 -45.19
C MET A 602 6.29 27.96 -43.90
N VAL A 603 7.05 28.89 -43.31
CA VAL A 603 7.67 28.70 -42.00
C VAL A 603 6.60 28.49 -40.89
N MET A 604 5.49 29.25 -40.95
CA MET A 604 4.38 29.06 -40.01
C MET A 604 3.65 27.76 -40.22
N GLU A 605 3.49 27.29 -41.48
CA GLU A 605 2.90 25.97 -41.75
C GLU A 605 3.79 24.86 -41.19
N MET A 606 5.13 24.99 -41.33
CA MET A 606 6.08 24.05 -40.70
C MET A 606 6.00 24.09 -39.17
N ALA A 607 5.94 25.29 -38.57
CA ALA A 607 5.77 25.42 -37.11
C ALA A 607 4.50 24.77 -36.59
N GLN A 608 3.38 24.86 -37.34
CA GLN A 608 2.12 24.17 -36.99
C GLN A 608 2.23 22.66 -37.12
N ALA A 609 2.95 22.12 -38.13
CA ALA A 609 3.20 20.72 -38.27
C ALA A 609 4.04 20.17 -37.11
N VAL A 610 5.10 20.91 -36.71
CA VAL A 610 5.91 20.57 -35.53
C VAL A 610 5.05 20.56 -34.25
N GLN A 611 4.22 21.58 -34.05
CA GLN A 611 3.32 21.62 -32.87
C GLN A 611 2.42 20.39 -32.81
N LYS A 612 1.83 20.00 -33.94
CA LYS A 612 1.00 18.80 -34.04
C LYS A 612 1.80 17.53 -33.67
N THR A 613 3.01 17.41 -34.18
CA THR A 613 3.84 16.22 -33.92
C THR A 613 4.23 16.11 -32.45
N VAL A 614 4.58 17.22 -31.81
CA VAL A 614 4.93 17.28 -30.38
C VAL A 614 3.72 16.93 -29.51
N ALA A 615 2.53 17.46 -29.80
CA ALA A 615 1.31 17.14 -29.06
C ALA A 615 0.96 15.65 -29.12
N VAL A 616 1.07 15.03 -30.32
CA VAL A 616 0.83 13.58 -30.45
C VAL A 616 1.92 12.76 -29.72
N TYR A 617 3.14 13.25 -29.67
CA TYR A 617 4.22 12.62 -28.90
C TYR A 617 3.95 12.66 -27.40
N GLU A 618 3.49 13.78 -26.84
CA GLU A 618 3.12 13.91 -25.43
C GLU A 618 2.01 12.93 -25.06
N ASP A 619 0.95 12.83 -25.88
CA ASP A 619 -0.09 11.81 -25.74
C ASP A 619 0.49 10.38 -25.77
N THR A 620 1.50 10.11 -26.61
CA THR A 620 2.18 8.82 -26.69
C THR A 620 2.91 8.48 -25.38
N VAL A 621 3.57 9.46 -24.76
CA VAL A 621 4.23 9.29 -23.44
C VAL A 621 3.21 9.02 -22.34
N LEU A 622 2.04 9.67 -22.38
CA LEU A 622 0.95 9.41 -21.47
C LEU A 622 0.47 7.95 -21.57
N HIS A 623 0.29 7.44 -22.79
CA HIS A 623 -0.11 6.04 -23.02
C HIS A 623 0.98 5.02 -22.63
N LEU A 624 2.27 5.35 -22.78
CA LEU A 624 3.36 4.54 -22.25
C LEU A 624 3.28 4.43 -20.73
N ARG A 625 3.03 5.53 -20.01
CA ARG A 625 2.83 5.53 -18.56
C ARG A 625 1.65 4.63 -18.17
N ASP A 626 0.52 4.77 -18.85
CA ASP A 626 -0.69 3.99 -18.59
C ASP A 626 -0.49 2.49 -18.86
N LEU A 627 0.26 2.15 -19.90
CA LEU A 627 0.64 0.77 -20.19
C LEU A 627 1.45 0.15 -19.03
N THR A 628 2.41 0.89 -18.50
CA THR A 628 3.23 0.40 -17.37
C THR A 628 2.40 0.20 -16.10
N LEU A 629 1.48 1.11 -15.81
CA LEU A 629 0.58 1.04 -14.66
C LEU A 629 -0.46 -0.09 -14.81
N SER A 630 -0.98 -0.33 -16.01
CA SER A 630 -1.96 -1.40 -16.28
C SER A 630 -1.37 -2.81 -16.29
N GLY A 631 -0.04 -2.96 -16.19
CA GLY A 631 0.66 -4.25 -16.20
C GLY A 631 0.83 -4.84 -17.58
N TYR A 632 1.12 -4.02 -18.57
CA TYR A 632 1.42 -4.40 -19.96
C TYR A 632 0.29 -5.21 -20.62
N THR A 633 -0.95 -4.73 -20.49
CA THR A 633 -2.11 -5.35 -21.14
C THR A 633 -1.95 -5.38 -22.67
N LYS A 634 -2.55 -6.38 -23.31
CA LYS A 634 -2.53 -6.48 -24.79
C LYS A 634 -3.16 -5.24 -25.42
N THR A 635 -4.30 -4.81 -24.90
CA THR A 635 -5.01 -3.60 -25.38
C THR A 635 -4.16 -2.35 -25.24
N GLY A 636 -3.50 -2.15 -24.09
CA GLY A 636 -2.61 -1.00 -23.89
C GLY A 636 -1.40 -1.00 -24.83
N ARG A 637 -0.85 -2.17 -25.18
CA ARG A 637 0.21 -2.27 -26.21
C ARG A 637 -0.30 -1.93 -27.60
N GLU A 638 -1.49 -2.38 -27.97
CA GLU A 638 -2.12 -2.05 -29.26
C GLU A 638 -2.43 -0.54 -29.36
N GLU A 639 -2.88 0.07 -28.26
CA GLU A 639 -3.08 1.53 -28.16
C GLU A 639 -1.76 2.28 -28.29
N LEU A 640 -0.73 1.94 -27.51
CA LEU A 640 0.57 2.60 -27.60
C LEU A 640 1.15 2.50 -29.03
N LEU A 641 1.04 1.33 -29.66
CA LEU A 641 1.50 1.17 -31.05
C LEU A 641 0.78 2.10 -32.03
N LYS A 642 -0.53 2.30 -31.83
CA LYS A 642 -1.32 3.23 -32.64
C LYS A 642 -0.81 4.68 -32.48
N TYR A 643 -0.54 5.12 -31.26
CA TYR A 643 -0.02 6.47 -31.01
C TYR A 643 1.40 6.65 -31.57
N VAL A 644 2.27 5.65 -31.47
CA VAL A 644 3.59 5.69 -32.14
C VAL A 644 3.43 5.84 -33.66
N GLN A 645 2.46 5.15 -34.27
CA GLN A 645 2.17 5.29 -35.70
C GLN A 645 1.60 6.66 -36.06
N GLU A 646 0.81 7.29 -35.15
CA GLU A 646 0.29 8.63 -35.33
C GLU A 646 1.39 9.68 -35.27
N VAL A 647 2.42 9.53 -34.42
CA VAL A 647 3.62 10.40 -34.40
C VAL A 647 4.36 10.28 -35.73
N ASN A 648 4.62 9.06 -36.21
CA ASN A 648 5.32 8.82 -37.47
C ASN A 648 4.56 9.43 -38.65
N LEU A 649 3.22 9.40 -38.64
CA LEU A 649 2.40 10.06 -39.66
C LEU A 649 2.46 11.58 -39.58
N ALA A 650 2.46 12.14 -38.39
CA ALA A 650 2.53 13.59 -38.18
C ALA A 650 3.90 14.13 -38.59
N GLU A 651 4.99 13.41 -38.32
CA GLU A 651 6.34 13.72 -38.79
C GLU A 651 6.42 13.66 -40.31
N HIS A 652 5.90 12.62 -40.95
CA HIS A 652 5.87 12.53 -42.41
C HIS A 652 5.10 13.72 -43.07
N GLU A 653 4.03 14.20 -42.46
CA GLU A 653 3.33 15.43 -42.89
C GLU A 653 4.24 16.63 -42.75
N ALA A 654 5.05 16.74 -41.69
CA ALA A 654 6.03 17.85 -41.50
C ALA A 654 7.14 17.80 -42.55
N ASP A 655 7.71 16.64 -42.89
CA ASP A 655 8.67 16.41 -43.95
C ASP A 655 8.18 16.96 -45.30
N LEU A 656 6.91 16.71 -45.63
CA LEU A 656 6.30 17.18 -46.87
C LEU A 656 6.21 18.73 -46.90
N VAL A 657 5.90 19.32 -45.76
CA VAL A 657 5.86 20.81 -45.62
C VAL A 657 7.28 21.39 -45.75
N GLU A 658 8.29 20.79 -45.06
CA GLU A 658 9.70 21.21 -45.16
C GLU A 658 10.19 21.18 -46.61
N SER A 659 10.00 20.04 -47.28
CA SER A 659 10.46 19.86 -48.67
C SER A 659 9.84 20.89 -49.64
N ASN A 660 8.55 21.18 -49.49
CA ASN A 660 7.85 22.17 -50.31
C ASN A 660 8.37 23.60 -50.03
N ALA A 661 8.51 23.93 -48.74
CA ALA A 661 9.01 25.23 -48.31
C ALA A 661 10.46 25.47 -48.72
N ALA A 662 11.33 24.48 -48.56
CA ALA A 662 12.71 24.53 -49.01
C ALA A 662 12.79 24.74 -50.52
N GLY A 663 12.04 23.99 -51.33
CA GLY A 663 11.97 24.14 -52.77
C GLY A 663 11.49 25.53 -53.21
N PHE A 664 10.55 26.12 -52.46
CA PHE A 664 10.08 27.50 -52.73
C PHE A 664 11.16 28.54 -52.39
N VAL A 665 11.75 28.48 -51.19
CA VAL A 665 12.76 29.40 -50.71
C VAL A 665 13.97 29.48 -51.64
N PHE A 666 14.45 28.32 -52.13
CA PHE A 666 15.57 28.30 -53.08
C PHE A 666 15.22 28.83 -54.49
N ARG A 667 13.98 28.67 -54.93
CA ARG A 667 13.54 29.22 -56.24
C ARG A 667 13.35 30.73 -56.20
N THR A 668 12.97 31.31 -55.07
CA THR A 668 12.65 32.73 -54.93
C THR A 668 13.77 33.57 -54.29
N GLY A 669 14.76 32.91 -53.69
CA GLY A 669 15.84 33.56 -52.93
C GLY A 669 17.01 34.13 -53.73
N GLU A 670 16.89 34.33 -55.06
CA GLU A 670 17.99 34.85 -55.91
C GLU A 670 18.43 36.27 -55.54
N GLU A 671 17.53 37.13 -55.03
CA GLU A 671 17.82 38.52 -54.67
C GLU A 671 18.58 38.65 -53.33
N ASP A 672 18.35 37.77 -52.35
CA ASP A 672 19.11 37.66 -51.07
C ASP A 672 19.39 36.19 -50.76
N ALA A 673 20.39 35.65 -51.40
CA ALA A 673 20.78 34.25 -51.26
C ALA A 673 21.18 33.88 -49.81
N LEU A 674 21.72 34.83 -49.05
CA LEU A 674 22.09 34.59 -47.66
C LEU A 674 20.86 34.51 -46.73
N ALA A 675 19.85 35.35 -46.96
CA ALA A 675 18.58 35.28 -46.23
C ALA A 675 17.81 34.01 -46.60
N ALA A 676 17.82 33.60 -47.86
CA ALA A 676 17.22 32.34 -48.29
C ALA A 676 17.89 31.11 -47.63
N VAL A 677 19.21 31.06 -47.60
CA VAL A 677 19.96 30.02 -46.91
C VAL A 677 19.67 30.03 -45.39
N HIS A 678 19.57 31.18 -44.77
CA HIS A 678 19.23 31.28 -43.34
C HIS A 678 17.80 30.75 -43.06
N MET A 679 16.82 31.15 -43.87
CA MET A 679 15.44 30.65 -43.75
C MET A 679 15.35 29.12 -43.97
N TYR A 680 16.08 28.60 -44.96
CA TYR A 680 16.18 27.15 -45.13
C TYR A 680 16.76 26.45 -43.92
N ARG A 681 17.77 27.06 -43.25
CA ARG A 681 18.31 26.55 -42.01
C ARG A 681 17.28 26.54 -40.87
N VAL A 682 16.43 27.54 -40.77
CA VAL A 682 15.33 27.57 -39.79
C VAL A 682 14.32 26.46 -40.08
N LEU A 683 13.95 26.23 -41.37
CA LEU A 683 13.07 25.13 -41.77
C LEU A 683 13.66 23.75 -41.39
N GLN A 684 14.95 23.54 -41.71
CA GLN A 684 15.65 22.31 -41.34
C GLN A 684 15.66 22.07 -39.81
N ARG A 685 15.86 23.16 -39.01
CA ARG A 685 15.86 23.04 -37.55
C ARG A 685 14.47 22.75 -36.99
N LEU A 686 13.42 23.29 -37.62
CA LEU A 686 12.04 22.91 -37.25
C LEU A 686 11.76 21.45 -37.59
N ASP A 687 12.24 20.96 -38.71
CA ASP A 687 12.14 19.58 -39.12
C ASP A 687 12.89 18.63 -38.15
N ASP A 688 14.11 19.01 -37.70
CA ASP A 688 14.86 18.28 -36.69
C ASP A 688 14.03 18.03 -35.39
N VAL A 689 13.12 18.95 -35.02
CA VAL A 689 12.23 18.79 -33.86
C VAL A 689 11.18 17.68 -34.13
N ALA A 690 10.54 17.69 -35.29
CA ALA A 690 9.56 16.67 -35.68
C ALA A 690 10.21 15.27 -35.78
N ASN A 691 11.37 15.19 -36.45
CA ASN A 691 12.19 13.98 -36.53
C ASN A 691 12.58 13.44 -35.16
N ALA A 692 12.92 14.31 -34.21
CA ALA A 692 13.25 13.90 -32.85
C ALA A 692 12.04 13.27 -32.12
N CYS A 693 10.82 13.77 -32.39
CA CYS A 693 9.60 13.18 -31.84
C CYS A 693 9.37 11.75 -32.39
N GLU A 694 9.58 11.55 -33.71
CA GLU A 694 9.50 10.24 -34.31
C GLU A 694 10.54 9.28 -33.71
N GLU A 695 11.81 9.69 -33.62
CA GLU A 695 12.88 8.89 -33.02
C GLU A 695 12.56 8.53 -31.56
N ALA A 696 12.00 9.47 -30.80
CA ALA A 696 11.63 9.24 -29.41
C ALA A 696 10.43 8.30 -29.26
N ALA A 697 9.40 8.44 -30.10
CA ALA A 697 8.26 7.53 -30.12
C ALA A 697 8.67 6.13 -30.56
N ASN A 698 9.50 5.99 -31.58
CA ASN A 698 10.00 4.70 -32.06
C ASN A 698 10.88 3.97 -31.01
N ALA A 699 11.49 4.70 -30.08
CA ALA A 699 12.21 4.11 -28.95
C ALA A 699 11.29 3.32 -27.97
N PHE A 700 9.96 3.47 -28.06
CA PHE A 700 9.00 2.71 -27.26
C PHE A 700 8.66 1.34 -27.88
N LEU A 701 8.97 1.08 -29.15
CA LEU A 701 8.62 -0.16 -29.84
C LEU A 701 9.16 -1.44 -29.19
N PRO A 702 10.36 -1.49 -28.58
CA PRO A 702 10.79 -2.67 -27.83
C PRO A 702 9.84 -3.05 -26.70
N ILE A 703 9.21 -2.06 -26.03
CA ILE A 703 8.23 -2.30 -24.96
C ILE A 703 6.92 -2.86 -25.51
N VAL A 704 6.51 -2.42 -26.68
CA VAL A 704 5.28 -2.90 -27.35
C VAL A 704 5.40 -4.37 -27.77
N TYR A 705 6.58 -4.78 -28.23
CA TYR A 705 6.82 -6.12 -28.79
C TYR A 705 7.32 -7.15 -27.75
N GLN A 706 7.61 -6.75 -26.50
CA GLN A 706 7.90 -7.67 -25.39
C GLN A 706 6.61 -8.31 -24.85
#